data_ff65610899c2b78b15baff2afeea08a3
#
_entry.id   ff65610899c2b78b15baff2afeea08a3
#
_cell.length_a   1.000
_cell.length_b   1.000
_cell.length_c   1.000
_cell.angle_alpha   90.00
_cell.angle_beta   90.00
_cell.angle_gamma   90.00
#
_symmetry.space_group_name_H-M   'P 1'
#
loop_
_entity.id
_entity.type
_entity.pdbx_description
1 polymer ?
#
loop_
_entity_poly.entity_id
_entity_poly.type
_entity_poly.pdbx_seq_one_letter_code
_entity_poly.pdbx_strand_id
1 'polypeptide(L)'
;MADNRDPATPADSPRSGVTRRDFLDRGSRIAIGLGALQLGLGRSAFGDVLGMVGKSRAGELPAESTIAADEVTLGNASITATWTTTSGSFRPAKMTDGLNKSSLPVPAQAFVLTFADKTTLNASDMRMTSPPQTESLAADPTASRKSERVAGRKVTISMRDTAGRIEVVWSGVLRDGSAYLRQEITIRALEGEVPLREISLVDFNAPNAMVPGTVRGTPIVIGTSYFAFEHPLANNGVDGDRIRCRMGRTLPLRPGTTIEFSSVVGVTHPGQLRRDFLTYVERERAHPYRTFLHYNSWYDIGYFNKYSDADALAAINAFGTELHQKRGVTLDSFLFDDGWDDSKTLWRFNSGFPNGFTNVEAATHKYGAAPGVWMSPWGGYGQPHADRIAYGKEQGFETNKEGFALSGPIYYKRFRDTCLDMIRRYGVNQFKFDGTGETTNTFPGSPFDSDFDAAIHLIGELRTEKPDLYVNLTTGTYPSPFWLRYADSIWRGGEDHSFAGIGTSRQRWITYRDADTYENVVRAGALFPINSLMLHGMIYAKQAHNLMTDPGNDFTSEVRDYFGTGTQLQEMYITASLLTPANWDTIAECAKWSRSNADTLVDTHWVGGDPQRLQPYGWASWSSRKGILTLRNPSNVAQDITIDVERAFELPPNAPRQFLAKSPWAQYRGTPPVRFRAGQDRKIRLEPFEVLTLEMSAV
;
A
#
# COMPACT_ATOMS: atom_id res chain seq x y z
N MET A 1 -46.11 -30.16 36.03
CA MET A 1 -45.51 -30.57 34.73
C MET A 1 -45.63 -29.36 33.82
N ALA A 2 -44.65 -28.50 33.79
CA ALA A 2 -44.60 -27.30 32.97
C ALA A 2 -43.58 -27.53 31.85
N ASP A 3 -44.08 -27.41 30.65
CA ASP A 3 -43.31 -27.55 29.38
C ASP A 3 -42.61 -26.22 29.11
N ASN A 4 -41.28 -26.22 29.21
CA ASN A 4 -40.43 -25.07 28.95
C ASN A 4 -39.93 -25.22 27.49
N ARG A 5 -40.57 -24.54 26.53
CA ARG A 5 -40.03 -24.39 25.17
C ARG A 5 -39.38 -23.03 25.03
N ASP A 6 -38.08 -23.04 24.85
CA ASP A 6 -37.29 -21.91 24.40
C ASP A 6 -37.81 -21.36 23.05
N PRO A 7 -37.78 -20.03 22.84
CA PRO A 7 -38.15 -19.45 21.56
C PRO A 7 -37.06 -19.69 20.49
N ALA A 8 -37.51 -20.21 19.38
CA ALA A 8 -36.70 -20.52 18.20
C ALA A 8 -35.86 -19.32 17.73
N THR A 9 -34.59 -19.53 17.56
CA THR A 9 -33.66 -18.74 16.73
C THR A 9 -34.21 -18.58 15.32
N PRO A 10 -34.14 -17.40 14.69
CA PRO A 10 -34.49 -17.25 13.29
C PRO A 10 -33.53 -18.06 12.40
N ALA A 11 -34.10 -18.80 11.47
CA ALA A 11 -33.41 -19.63 10.52
C ALA A 11 -32.36 -18.82 9.73
N ASP A 12 -31.18 -19.42 9.59
CA ASP A 12 -30.13 -19.00 8.67
C ASP A 12 -30.71 -18.86 7.25
N SER A 13 -30.67 -17.63 6.72
CA SER A 13 -30.84 -17.41 5.30
C SER A 13 -29.62 -17.97 4.55
N PRO A 14 -29.78 -18.56 3.36
CA PRO A 14 -28.65 -19.13 2.64
C PRO A 14 -27.64 -18.06 2.28
N ARG A 15 -26.45 -18.17 2.80
CA ARG A 15 -25.27 -17.39 2.44
C ARG A 15 -24.84 -17.75 1.01
N SER A 16 -25.39 -17.08 0.01
CA SER A 16 -24.87 -17.08 -1.35
C SER A 16 -24.12 -15.78 -1.58
N GLY A 17 -22.93 -15.68 -1.06
CA GLY A 17 -21.97 -14.60 -1.32
C GLY A 17 -20.58 -15.18 -1.16
N VAL A 18 -19.73 -14.94 -2.15
CA VAL A 18 -18.30 -15.24 -2.06
C VAL A 18 -17.75 -14.53 -0.85
N THR A 19 -17.18 -15.27 0.10
CA THR A 19 -16.52 -14.67 1.25
C THR A 19 -15.17 -14.07 0.79
N ARG A 20 -14.66 -13.08 1.53
CA ARG A 20 -13.31 -12.52 1.27
C ARG A 20 -12.22 -13.60 1.23
N ARG A 21 -12.44 -14.73 1.88
CA ARG A 21 -11.53 -15.87 1.93
C ARG A 21 -11.49 -16.66 0.62
N ASP A 22 -12.63 -16.79 -0.05
CA ASP A 22 -12.72 -17.52 -1.34
C ASP A 22 -12.07 -16.75 -2.48
N PHE A 23 -11.90 -15.41 -2.31
CA PHE A 23 -11.27 -14.55 -3.28
C PHE A 23 -9.74 -14.66 -3.30
N LEU A 24 -9.10 -14.93 -2.16
CA LEU A 24 -7.64 -14.99 -2.04
C LEU A 24 -7.01 -16.23 -2.71
N ASP A 25 -7.78 -17.28 -2.95
CA ASP A 25 -7.29 -18.56 -3.52
C ASP A 25 -7.15 -18.57 -5.05
N ARG A 26 -7.59 -17.53 -5.77
CA ARG A 26 -7.73 -17.56 -7.24
C ARG A 26 -7.18 -16.36 -7.97
N GLY A 27 -5.96 -15.97 -7.76
CA GLY A 27 -5.39 -14.81 -8.45
C GLY A 27 -4.41 -15.13 -9.56
N SER A 28 -4.52 -14.50 -10.72
CA SER A 28 -3.39 -14.25 -11.64
C SER A 28 -3.68 -13.32 -12.81
N ARG A 29 -2.79 -12.32 -12.97
CA ARG A 29 -2.26 -11.68 -14.20
C ARG A 29 -3.01 -10.47 -14.74
N ILE A 30 -2.47 -9.39 -15.14
CA ILE A 30 -1.37 -8.65 -15.75
C ILE A 30 -1.74 -7.20 -16.11
N ALA A 31 -0.84 -6.32 -16.09
CA ALA A 31 -0.33 -4.99 -16.41
C ALA A 31 -1.01 -4.03 -17.44
N ILE A 32 -0.86 -2.74 -17.46
CA ILE A 32 0.06 -1.70 -17.93
C ILE A 32 -0.49 -0.30 -18.20
N GLY A 33 0.20 0.73 -18.20
CA GLY A 33 1.00 1.66 -18.96
C GLY A 33 0.48 3.10 -19.11
N LEU A 34 1.34 4.09 -19.00
CA LEU A 34 1.05 5.52 -18.79
C LEU A 34 1.60 6.45 -19.89
N GLY A 35 0.90 7.54 -20.15
CA GLY A 35 1.41 8.73 -20.82
C GLY A 35 1.02 10.00 -20.07
N ALA A 36 1.96 10.93 -19.91
CA ALA A 36 1.81 12.13 -19.11
C ALA A 36 1.49 13.39 -19.92
N LEU A 37 0.72 14.31 -19.35
CA LEU A 37 0.74 15.75 -19.70
C LEU A 37 0.42 16.61 -18.47
N GLN A 38 1.17 17.70 -18.33
CA GLN A 38 1.15 18.65 -17.22
C GLN A 38 0.09 19.74 -17.33
N LEU A 39 -0.32 20.28 -16.17
CA LEU A 39 -0.68 21.67 -15.79
C LEU A 39 -1.31 21.61 -14.39
N GLY A 40 -1.06 22.37 -13.42
CA GLY A 40 -0.43 23.49 -12.91
C GLY A 40 -1.22 24.12 -11.75
N LEU A 41 -0.55 24.32 -10.58
CA LEU A 41 -0.83 25.28 -9.50
C LEU A 41 -1.83 24.95 -8.37
N GLY A 42 -1.27 24.79 -7.18
CA GLY A 42 -1.93 24.92 -5.88
C GLY A 42 -0.91 24.69 -4.74
N ARG A 43 -0.25 25.76 -4.25
CA ARG A 43 0.68 25.68 -3.13
C ARG A 43 -0.08 25.51 -1.82
N SER A 44 0.14 24.42 -1.10
CA SER A 44 0.00 24.38 0.36
C SER A 44 1.36 24.10 0.98
N ALA A 45 1.73 24.93 1.93
CA ALA A 45 2.98 24.86 2.65
C ALA A 45 2.96 23.70 3.65
N PHE A 46 3.56 22.57 3.27
CA PHE A 46 4.07 21.58 4.22
C PHE A 46 5.55 21.42 3.97
N GLY A 47 6.32 22.07 4.83
CA GLY A 47 7.75 22.02 4.83
C GLY A 47 8.27 20.59 5.06
N ASP A 48 9.44 20.34 4.47
CA ASP A 48 10.25 19.14 4.55
C ASP A 48 10.29 18.49 5.94
N VAL A 49 9.47 17.47 6.18
CA VAL A 49 9.45 16.69 7.42
C VAL A 49 10.31 15.41 7.32
N LEU A 50 10.82 15.07 6.15
CA LEU A 50 11.58 13.82 5.91
C LEU A 50 13.09 14.02 5.71
N GLY A 51 13.67 15.02 6.38
CA GLY A 51 15.10 15.30 6.28
C GLY A 51 16.03 14.38 7.07
N MET A 52 15.59 13.25 7.65
CA MET A 52 16.49 12.46 8.49
C MET A 52 16.12 10.97 8.66
N VAL A 53 15.67 10.29 7.64
CA VAL A 53 15.95 8.86 7.54
C VAL A 53 17.30 8.75 6.83
N GLY A 54 18.37 8.51 7.61
CA GLY A 54 19.75 8.55 7.11
C GLY A 54 20.05 9.83 6.32
N LYS A 55 20.71 10.80 6.91
CA LYS A 55 21.49 11.77 6.12
C LYS A 55 22.65 11.03 5.46
N SER A 56 22.39 10.25 4.42
CA SER A 56 23.24 10.30 3.26
C SER A 56 23.04 11.71 2.71
N ARG A 57 24.07 12.54 2.78
CA ARG A 57 24.05 13.84 2.13
C ARG A 57 23.68 13.61 0.67
N ALA A 58 22.53 14.13 0.21
CA ALA A 58 22.06 13.98 -1.18
C ALA A 58 23.07 14.52 -2.24
N GLY A 59 24.21 15.04 -1.81
CA GLY A 59 25.36 15.42 -2.63
C GLY A 59 26.56 14.46 -2.53
N GLU A 60 26.51 13.39 -1.71
CA GLU A 60 27.65 12.49 -1.50
C GLU A 60 27.62 11.22 -2.37
N LEU A 61 26.49 10.89 -3.02
CA LEU A 61 26.36 9.72 -3.89
C LEU A 61 25.67 10.09 -5.21
N PRO A 62 26.28 10.95 -6.06
CA PRO A 62 25.70 11.30 -7.34
C PRO A 62 25.63 10.06 -8.25
N ALA A 63 24.55 9.96 -9.01
CA ALA A 63 24.45 8.96 -10.07
C ALA A 63 25.34 9.40 -11.25
N GLU A 64 26.14 8.49 -11.76
CA GLU A 64 27.02 8.70 -12.91
C GLU A 64 26.72 7.68 -14.00
N SER A 65 26.87 8.09 -15.25
CA SER A 65 26.77 7.20 -16.40
C SER A 65 27.90 7.47 -17.38
N THR A 66 28.45 6.38 -17.93
CA THR A 66 29.49 6.47 -18.96
C THR A 66 29.16 5.54 -20.11
N ILE A 67 29.49 5.98 -21.35
CA ILE A 67 29.46 5.17 -22.54
C ILE A 67 30.90 5.13 -23.07
N ALA A 68 31.49 3.95 -23.12
CA ALA A 68 32.78 3.69 -23.71
C ALA A 68 32.61 2.66 -24.84
N ALA A 69 33.37 2.73 -25.92
CA ALA A 69 33.26 1.87 -27.10
C ALA A 69 32.14 0.79 -27.11
N ASP A 70 32.33 -0.28 -26.35
CA ASP A 70 31.42 -1.43 -26.28
C ASP A 70 30.80 -1.63 -24.87
N GLU A 71 30.92 -0.64 -23.99
CA GLU A 71 30.41 -0.73 -22.63
C GLU A 71 29.59 0.50 -22.21
N VAL A 72 28.54 0.24 -21.43
CA VAL A 72 27.72 1.26 -20.81
C VAL A 72 27.69 0.98 -19.31
N THR A 73 28.02 1.98 -18.49
CA THR A 73 28.02 1.88 -17.04
C THR A 73 27.06 2.91 -16.45
N LEU A 74 26.30 2.49 -15.44
CA LEU A 74 25.45 3.34 -14.59
C LEU A 74 25.69 2.98 -13.14
N GLY A 75 26.02 3.95 -12.29
CA GLY A 75 26.32 3.64 -10.90
C GLY A 75 26.51 4.87 -10.02
N ASN A 76 26.68 4.58 -8.75
CA ASN A 76 27.14 5.49 -7.70
C ASN A 76 27.99 4.71 -6.68
N ALA A 77 28.36 5.31 -5.56
CA ALA A 77 29.15 4.64 -4.53
C ALA A 77 28.45 3.44 -3.87
N SER A 78 27.13 3.32 -3.95
CA SER A 78 26.36 2.20 -3.34
C SER A 78 26.18 1.04 -4.31
N ILE A 79 25.88 1.30 -5.57
CA ILE A 79 25.58 0.26 -6.59
C ILE A 79 26.06 0.68 -7.96
N THR A 80 26.63 -0.25 -8.71
CA THR A 80 27.07 -0.02 -10.09
C THR A 80 26.70 -1.22 -10.96
N ALA A 81 26.22 -0.95 -12.17
CA ALA A 81 25.96 -1.96 -13.20
C ALA A 81 26.63 -1.56 -14.53
N THR A 82 27.17 -2.55 -15.23
CA THR A 82 27.81 -2.40 -16.53
C THR A 82 27.17 -3.36 -17.52
N TRP A 83 26.93 -2.91 -18.72
CA TRP A 83 26.41 -3.70 -19.85
C TRP A 83 27.36 -3.60 -21.01
N THR A 84 27.45 -4.66 -21.80
CA THR A 84 28.21 -4.67 -23.09
C THR A 84 27.26 -4.46 -24.26
N THR A 85 27.77 -3.76 -25.28
CA THR A 85 27.06 -3.46 -26.54
C THR A 85 27.85 -3.96 -27.77
N THR A 86 28.75 -4.92 -27.54
CA THR A 86 29.65 -5.48 -28.55
C THR A 86 28.88 -6.02 -29.75
N SER A 87 29.30 -5.62 -30.96
CA SER A 87 28.67 -6.02 -32.22
C SER A 87 27.17 -5.73 -32.34
N GLY A 88 26.67 -4.73 -31.59
CA GLY A 88 25.27 -4.37 -31.59
C GLY A 88 24.37 -5.28 -30.73
N SER A 89 24.96 -6.19 -29.95
CA SER A 89 24.26 -7.07 -28.98
C SER A 89 24.33 -6.46 -27.59
N PHE A 90 23.21 -6.41 -26.89
CA PHE A 90 23.08 -5.83 -25.55
C PHE A 90 23.02 -6.92 -24.47
N ARG A 91 23.93 -6.91 -23.49
CA ARG A 91 24.03 -7.89 -22.39
C ARG A 91 24.48 -7.24 -21.10
N PRO A 92 23.93 -7.67 -19.94
CA PRO A 92 24.54 -7.38 -18.63
C PRO A 92 25.95 -7.98 -18.55
N ALA A 93 26.90 -7.27 -17.95
CA ALA A 93 28.30 -7.70 -17.86
C ALA A 93 28.80 -7.76 -16.40
N LYS A 94 28.45 -6.76 -15.58
CA LYS A 94 28.93 -6.68 -14.21
C LYS A 94 27.94 -5.92 -13.34
N MET A 95 27.80 -6.37 -12.09
CA MET A 95 27.08 -5.61 -11.06
C MET A 95 27.86 -5.65 -9.75
N THR A 96 27.92 -4.53 -9.04
CA THR A 96 28.73 -4.37 -7.83
C THR A 96 27.91 -3.74 -6.71
N ASP A 97 27.97 -4.36 -5.53
CA ASP A 97 27.51 -3.80 -4.27
C ASP A 97 28.67 -2.96 -3.66
N GLY A 98 28.56 -1.65 -3.78
CA GLY A 98 29.54 -0.73 -3.23
C GLY A 98 29.48 -0.58 -1.72
N LEU A 99 28.29 -0.80 -1.11
CA LEU A 99 28.11 -0.74 0.34
C LEU A 99 28.89 -1.85 1.03
N ASN A 100 28.86 -3.07 0.48
CA ASN A 100 29.47 -4.26 1.07
C ASN A 100 30.77 -4.68 0.36
N LYS A 101 31.18 -3.93 -0.66
CA LYS A 101 32.37 -4.18 -1.49
C LYS A 101 32.40 -5.59 -2.09
N SER A 102 31.27 -6.02 -2.62
CA SER A 102 31.05 -7.35 -3.19
C SER A 102 30.51 -7.29 -4.62
N SER A 103 30.62 -8.40 -5.34
CA SER A 103 29.98 -8.56 -6.65
C SER A 103 28.57 -9.09 -6.45
N LEU A 104 27.64 -8.59 -7.26
CA LEU A 104 26.28 -9.11 -7.36
C LEU A 104 26.19 -10.14 -8.49
N PRO A 105 25.27 -11.13 -8.39
CA PRO A 105 24.93 -11.98 -9.52
C PRO A 105 24.45 -11.17 -10.71
N VAL A 106 24.83 -11.62 -11.92
CA VAL A 106 24.52 -10.92 -13.17
C VAL A 106 23.63 -11.81 -14.02
N PRO A 107 22.43 -11.34 -14.45
CA PRO A 107 21.61 -12.05 -15.42
C PRO A 107 22.36 -12.25 -16.76
N ALA A 108 22.15 -13.39 -17.41
CA ALA A 108 22.72 -13.63 -18.74
C ALA A 108 22.09 -12.71 -19.82
N GLN A 109 20.87 -12.24 -19.57
CA GLN A 109 20.09 -11.37 -20.45
C GLN A 109 19.53 -10.20 -19.67
N ALA A 110 19.44 -9.01 -20.28
CA ALA A 110 18.76 -7.86 -19.68
C ALA A 110 17.24 -8.10 -19.57
N PHE A 111 16.68 -8.84 -20.51
CA PHE A 111 15.31 -9.33 -20.48
C PHE A 111 15.14 -10.55 -21.40
N VAL A 112 14.07 -11.32 -21.20
CA VAL A 112 13.64 -12.41 -22.07
C VAL A 112 12.14 -12.24 -22.33
N LEU A 113 11.73 -12.27 -23.59
CA LEU A 113 10.34 -12.30 -24.04
C LEU A 113 9.99 -13.73 -24.44
N THR A 114 8.90 -14.30 -23.88
CA THR A 114 8.43 -15.65 -24.22
C THR A 114 7.10 -15.57 -24.95
N PHE A 115 6.98 -16.25 -26.09
CA PHE A 115 5.79 -16.25 -26.92
C PHE A 115 4.87 -17.45 -26.64
N ALA A 116 3.68 -17.45 -27.24
CA ALA A 116 2.67 -18.50 -27.04
C ALA A 116 3.12 -19.90 -27.48
N ASP A 117 4.00 -19.97 -28.48
CA ASP A 117 4.62 -21.20 -28.97
C ASP A 117 5.82 -21.66 -28.12
N LYS A 118 6.09 -20.96 -27.00
CA LYS A 118 7.21 -21.18 -26.07
C LYS A 118 8.60 -20.79 -26.64
N THR A 119 8.67 -20.23 -27.83
CA THR A 119 9.92 -19.61 -28.31
C THR A 119 10.25 -18.38 -27.48
N THR A 120 11.53 -18.01 -27.45
CA THR A 120 12.02 -16.86 -26.69
C THR A 120 12.78 -15.88 -27.59
N LEU A 121 12.72 -14.61 -27.24
CA LEU A 121 13.53 -13.55 -27.79
C LEU A 121 14.33 -12.90 -26.65
N ASN A 122 15.63 -13.07 -26.67
CA ASN A 122 16.52 -12.48 -25.67
C ASN A 122 16.92 -11.06 -26.06
N ALA A 123 17.28 -10.23 -25.10
CA ALA A 123 17.81 -8.90 -25.36
C ALA A 123 19.00 -8.93 -26.34
N SER A 124 19.89 -9.93 -26.19
CA SER A 124 21.06 -10.11 -27.03
C SER A 124 20.80 -10.55 -28.47
N ASP A 125 19.61 -11.06 -28.78
CA ASP A 125 19.19 -11.49 -30.10
C ASP A 125 18.57 -10.33 -30.90
N MET A 126 18.35 -9.20 -30.26
CA MET A 126 17.84 -7.98 -30.88
C MET A 126 19.00 -7.11 -31.40
N ARG A 127 18.70 -6.29 -32.40
CA ARG A 127 19.66 -5.31 -32.94
C ARG A 127 19.37 -3.93 -32.35
N MET A 128 20.40 -3.26 -31.86
CA MET A 128 20.29 -1.84 -31.48
C MET A 128 19.95 -1.01 -32.72
N THR A 129 18.99 -0.09 -32.55
CA THR A 129 18.55 0.81 -33.62
C THR A 129 19.26 2.17 -33.58
N SER A 130 19.94 2.47 -32.47
CA SER A 130 20.76 3.66 -32.27
C SER A 130 21.85 3.36 -31.26
N PRO A 131 22.94 4.13 -31.21
CA PRO A 131 23.91 4.07 -30.13
C PRO A 131 23.24 4.26 -28.77
N PRO A 132 23.80 3.67 -27.69
CA PRO A 132 23.35 3.94 -26.33
C PRO A 132 23.28 5.43 -26.03
N GLN A 133 22.31 5.85 -25.24
CA GLN A 133 22.10 7.24 -24.83
C GLN A 133 22.17 7.39 -23.33
N THR A 134 22.68 8.49 -22.84
CA THR A 134 22.60 8.88 -21.42
C THR A 134 21.86 10.19 -21.29
N GLU A 135 21.07 10.28 -20.24
CA GLU A 135 20.27 11.46 -19.92
C GLU A 135 20.46 11.86 -18.46
N SER A 136 20.56 13.15 -18.21
CA SER A 136 20.46 13.70 -16.85
C SER A 136 19.00 13.87 -16.47
N LEU A 137 18.58 13.21 -15.41
CA LEU A 137 17.24 13.36 -14.85
C LEU A 137 17.24 14.54 -13.90
N ALA A 138 16.45 15.57 -14.22
CA ALA A 138 16.25 16.70 -13.32
C ALA A 138 15.42 16.29 -12.09
N ALA A 139 15.63 16.97 -10.97
CA ALA A 139 14.77 16.89 -9.82
C ALA A 139 13.48 17.68 -10.08
N ASP A 140 12.32 17.07 -9.83
CA ASP A 140 11.03 17.75 -9.82
C ASP A 140 10.48 17.81 -8.37
N PRO A 141 10.63 18.94 -7.66
CA PRO A 141 10.15 19.07 -6.27
C PRO A 141 8.63 18.88 -6.12
N THR A 142 7.89 18.99 -7.21
CA THR A 142 6.41 18.90 -7.22
C THR A 142 5.89 17.49 -7.52
N ALA A 143 6.77 16.58 -7.95
CA ALA A 143 6.38 15.22 -8.27
C ALA A 143 5.74 14.52 -7.07
N SER A 144 4.72 13.70 -7.30
CA SER A 144 4.10 12.90 -6.26
C SER A 144 5.09 11.89 -5.70
N ARG A 145 5.81 11.19 -6.58
CA ARG A 145 6.80 10.18 -6.21
C ARG A 145 8.10 10.80 -5.70
N LYS A 146 8.57 10.35 -4.54
CA LYS A 146 9.74 10.95 -3.89
C LYS A 146 11.04 10.77 -4.69
N SER A 147 11.21 9.66 -5.40
CA SER A 147 12.40 9.45 -6.26
C SER A 147 12.52 10.49 -7.36
N GLU A 148 11.41 10.97 -7.89
CA GLU A 148 11.39 11.99 -8.95
C GLU A 148 11.76 13.39 -8.45
N ARG A 149 11.70 13.62 -7.14
CA ARG A 149 12.14 14.87 -6.48
C ARG A 149 13.66 14.98 -6.37
N VAL A 150 14.41 13.98 -6.85
CA VAL A 150 15.85 13.88 -6.75
C VAL A 150 16.43 13.73 -8.15
N ALA A 151 17.54 14.42 -8.43
CA ALA A 151 18.27 14.29 -9.70
C ALA A 151 18.81 12.85 -9.90
N GLY A 152 19.26 12.54 -11.10
CA GLY A 152 19.79 11.22 -11.41
C GLY A 152 20.31 11.07 -12.83
N ARG A 153 20.52 9.82 -13.22
CA ARG A 153 20.96 9.43 -14.57
C ARG A 153 20.05 8.33 -15.11
N LYS A 154 19.85 8.39 -16.42
CA LYS A 154 19.17 7.36 -17.20
C LYS A 154 20.06 6.96 -18.36
N VAL A 155 20.17 5.66 -18.58
CA VAL A 155 20.79 5.07 -19.77
C VAL A 155 19.68 4.43 -20.59
N THR A 156 19.66 4.64 -21.90
CA THR A 156 18.63 4.10 -22.79
C THR A 156 19.23 3.33 -23.95
N ILE A 157 18.70 2.14 -24.23
CA ILE A 157 19.05 1.27 -25.35
C ILE A 157 17.78 0.98 -26.15
N SER A 158 17.76 1.38 -27.42
CA SER A 158 16.64 1.10 -28.32
C SER A 158 17.01 -0.08 -29.22
N MET A 159 16.12 -1.06 -29.30
CA MET A 159 16.36 -2.33 -30.00
C MET A 159 15.17 -2.74 -30.83
N ARG A 160 15.41 -3.54 -31.86
CA ARG A 160 14.38 -4.15 -32.68
C ARG A 160 14.73 -5.62 -32.96
N ASP A 161 13.72 -6.49 -33.00
CA ASP A 161 13.92 -7.87 -33.42
C ASP A 161 14.33 -7.95 -34.91
N THR A 162 14.97 -9.04 -35.29
CA THR A 162 15.48 -9.21 -36.66
C THR A 162 14.38 -9.26 -37.72
N ALA A 163 13.13 -9.62 -37.30
CA ALA A 163 11.98 -9.64 -38.19
C ALA A 163 11.29 -8.25 -38.30
N GLY A 164 11.70 -7.27 -37.50
CA GLY A 164 11.17 -5.90 -37.53
C GLY A 164 9.76 -5.76 -36.90
N ARG A 165 9.27 -6.76 -36.18
CA ARG A 165 7.92 -6.78 -35.61
C ARG A 165 7.82 -6.19 -34.22
N ILE A 166 8.89 -6.25 -33.44
CA ILE A 166 8.94 -5.82 -32.03
C ILE A 166 10.03 -4.78 -31.84
N GLU A 167 9.65 -3.67 -31.28
CA GLU A 167 10.57 -2.66 -30.76
C GLU A 167 10.61 -2.71 -29.23
N VAL A 168 11.81 -2.64 -28.67
CA VAL A 168 12.03 -2.57 -27.23
C VAL A 168 12.91 -1.37 -26.92
N VAL A 169 12.46 -0.52 -26.00
CA VAL A 169 13.29 0.50 -25.36
C VAL A 169 13.56 0.03 -23.94
N TRP A 170 14.81 -0.27 -23.66
CA TRP A 170 15.29 -0.60 -22.33
C TRP A 170 15.96 0.62 -21.71
N SER A 171 15.76 0.84 -20.41
CA SER A 171 16.44 1.89 -19.68
C SER A 171 16.92 1.40 -18.32
N GLY A 172 18.14 1.80 -17.95
CA GLY A 172 18.62 1.76 -16.57
C GLY A 172 18.44 3.13 -15.93
N VAL A 173 17.87 3.19 -14.74
CA VAL A 173 17.58 4.44 -14.01
C VAL A 173 18.21 4.39 -12.63
N LEU A 174 18.97 5.42 -12.27
CA LEU A 174 19.56 5.60 -10.95
C LEU A 174 19.38 7.05 -10.50
N ARG A 175 18.73 7.25 -9.37
CA ARG A 175 18.58 8.57 -8.74
C ARG A 175 19.67 8.78 -7.69
N ASP A 176 20.09 10.02 -7.49
CA ASP A 176 21.13 10.37 -6.53
C ASP A 176 20.78 9.85 -5.12
N GLY A 177 21.77 9.34 -4.40
CA GLY A 177 21.62 8.78 -3.08
C GLY A 177 20.82 7.48 -3.00
N SER A 178 20.52 6.81 -4.14
CA SER A 178 19.88 5.50 -4.16
C SER A 178 20.88 4.37 -3.93
N ALA A 179 20.48 3.38 -3.11
CA ALA A 179 21.19 2.10 -3.01
C ALA A 179 20.50 1.01 -3.88
N TYR A 180 19.80 1.41 -4.93
CA TYR A 180 19.14 0.52 -5.88
C TYR A 180 19.15 1.12 -7.29
N LEU A 181 19.15 0.24 -8.26
CA LEU A 181 19.04 0.55 -9.69
C LEU A 181 17.74 -0.05 -10.22
N ARG A 182 17.00 0.74 -10.99
CA ARG A 182 15.79 0.26 -11.67
C ARG A 182 16.08 0.01 -13.13
N GLN A 183 15.51 -1.05 -13.65
CA GLN A 183 15.42 -1.35 -15.06
C GLN A 183 13.99 -1.09 -15.52
N GLU A 184 13.83 -0.32 -16.58
CA GLU A 184 12.54 -0.06 -17.23
C GLU A 184 12.56 -0.63 -18.63
N ILE A 185 11.45 -1.21 -19.08
CA ILE A 185 11.31 -1.77 -20.42
C ILE A 185 9.98 -1.33 -21.02
N THR A 186 10.06 -0.77 -22.22
CA THR A 186 8.90 -0.45 -23.06
C THR A 186 8.92 -1.37 -24.27
N ILE A 187 7.83 -2.12 -24.49
CA ILE A 187 7.72 -3.09 -25.59
C ILE A 187 6.56 -2.66 -26.49
N ARG A 188 6.82 -2.59 -27.80
CA ARG A 188 5.84 -2.17 -28.80
C ARG A 188 5.80 -3.17 -29.96
N ALA A 189 4.59 -3.58 -30.36
CA ALA A 189 4.38 -4.27 -31.61
C ALA A 189 4.34 -3.24 -32.76
N LEU A 190 5.14 -3.46 -33.79
CA LEU A 190 5.22 -2.60 -34.98
C LEU A 190 4.29 -3.12 -36.08
N GLU A 191 4.33 -4.44 -36.35
CA GLU A 191 3.55 -5.09 -37.39
C GLU A 191 2.94 -6.39 -36.88
N GLY A 192 1.66 -6.61 -37.20
CA GLY A 192 0.92 -7.80 -36.80
C GLY A 192 0.73 -7.94 -35.29
N GLU A 193 -0.07 -8.88 -34.88
CA GLU A 193 -0.21 -9.25 -33.48
C GLU A 193 1.00 -10.08 -33.02
N VAL A 194 1.57 -9.73 -31.87
CA VAL A 194 2.68 -10.46 -31.25
C VAL A 194 2.11 -11.28 -30.09
N PRO A 195 2.16 -12.64 -30.17
CA PRO A 195 1.58 -13.52 -29.15
C PRO A 195 2.47 -13.62 -27.90
N LEU A 196 2.81 -12.49 -27.31
CA LEU A 196 3.65 -12.37 -26.13
C LEU A 196 2.92 -12.93 -24.90
N ARG A 197 3.59 -13.85 -24.18
CA ARG A 197 3.01 -14.56 -23.00
C ARG A 197 3.72 -14.29 -21.71
N GLU A 198 5.00 -14.01 -21.71
CA GLU A 198 5.75 -13.72 -20.50
C GLU A 198 6.89 -12.75 -20.77
N ILE A 199 7.13 -11.86 -19.83
CA ILE A 199 8.29 -10.98 -19.79
C ILE A 199 9.09 -11.34 -18.54
N SER A 200 10.35 -11.74 -18.71
CA SER A 200 11.29 -11.96 -17.61
C SER A 200 12.34 -10.84 -17.62
N LEU A 201 12.49 -10.14 -16.50
CA LEU A 201 13.46 -9.05 -16.34
C LEU A 201 14.64 -9.46 -15.45
N VAL A 202 14.53 -10.57 -14.73
CA VAL A 202 15.61 -11.15 -13.93
C VAL A 202 15.55 -12.65 -14.12
N ASP A 203 16.64 -13.26 -14.58
CA ASP A 203 16.78 -14.72 -14.71
C ASP A 203 18.26 -15.09 -14.60
N PHE A 204 18.63 -15.71 -13.48
CA PHE A 204 20.00 -16.19 -13.22
C PHE A 204 20.01 -17.25 -12.11
N ASN A 205 21.16 -17.91 -11.92
CA ASN A 205 21.36 -18.84 -10.83
C ASN A 205 22.20 -18.21 -9.70
N ALA A 206 21.71 -18.34 -8.48
CA ALA A 206 22.45 -17.98 -7.29
C ALA A 206 22.03 -18.86 -6.10
N PRO A 207 23.00 -19.41 -5.36
CA PRO A 207 22.70 -20.19 -4.16
C PRO A 207 22.19 -19.26 -3.04
N ASN A 208 21.48 -19.85 -2.08
CA ASN A 208 20.98 -19.18 -0.88
C ASN A 208 19.99 -18.03 -1.15
N ALA A 209 19.36 -18.00 -2.32
CA ALA A 209 18.27 -17.08 -2.58
C ALA A 209 17.02 -17.48 -1.80
N MET A 210 16.28 -16.49 -1.30
CA MET A 210 15.04 -16.72 -0.58
C MET A 210 13.97 -15.71 -0.96
N VAL A 211 12.71 -16.11 -0.85
CA VAL A 211 11.55 -15.22 -0.94
C VAL A 211 11.04 -15.01 0.49
N PRO A 212 11.21 -13.83 1.10
CA PRO A 212 10.82 -13.56 2.48
C PRO A 212 9.31 -13.29 2.59
N GLY A 213 8.49 -14.23 2.20
CA GLY A 213 7.04 -14.14 2.22
C GLY A 213 6.37 -15.19 1.34
N THR A 214 5.05 -15.24 1.37
CA THR A 214 4.26 -16.28 0.70
C THR A 214 3.36 -15.72 -0.40
N VAL A 215 3.39 -14.40 -0.63
CA VAL A 215 2.51 -13.73 -1.59
C VAL A 215 3.24 -13.35 -2.87
N ARG A 216 2.49 -13.17 -3.94
CA ARG A 216 3.02 -12.68 -5.23
C ARG A 216 3.66 -11.31 -5.08
N GLY A 217 4.60 -11.00 -5.95
CA GLY A 217 5.32 -9.74 -5.94
C GLY A 217 6.27 -9.58 -4.75
N THR A 218 6.41 -10.59 -3.87
CA THR A 218 7.44 -10.54 -2.83
C THR A 218 8.82 -10.50 -3.48
N PRO A 219 9.72 -9.57 -3.10
CA PRO A 219 11.08 -9.55 -3.66
C PRO A 219 11.88 -10.80 -3.28
N ILE A 220 12.87 -11.12 -4.09
CA ILE A 220 13.86 -12.17 -3.80
C ILE A 220 15.05 -11.54 -3.11
N VAL A 221 15.57 -12.17 -2.07
CA VAL A 221 16.70 -11.71 -1.26
C VAL A 221 17.87 -12.66 -1.40
N ILE A 222 19.08 -12.13 -1.56
CA ILE A 222 20.35 -12.85 -1.57
C ILE A 222 21.35 -12.08 -0.70
N GLY A 223 21.61 -12.57 0.49
CA GLY A 223 22.51 -11.87 1.43
C GLY A 223 22.02 -10.45 1.71
N THR A 224 22.80 -9.45 1.29
CA THR A 224 22.50 -8.02 1.42
C THR A 224 21.88 -7.40 0.16
N SER A 225 21.40 -8.19 -0.77
CA SER A 225 20.78 -7.67 -1.99
C SER A 225 19.36 -8.19 -2.18
N TYR A 226 18.55 -7.42 -2.93
CA TYR A 226 17.20 -7.83 -3.30
C TYR A 226 16.95 -7.59 -4.79
N PHE A 227 16.06 -8.43 -5.36
CA PHE A 227 15.67 -8.42 -6.77
C PHE A 227 14.15 -8.55 -6.87
N ALA A 228 13.51 -7.79 -7.73
CA ALA A 228 12.09 -7.94 -7.99
C ALA A 228 11.68 -7.40 -9.35
N PHE A 229 10.64 -7.99 -9.92
CA PHE A 229 9.79 -7.33 -10.90
C PHE A 229 8.84 -6.41 -10.13
N GLU A 230 8.80 -5.13 -10.44
CA GLU A 230 8.10 -4.09 -9.68
C GLU A 230 6.59 -4.07 -9.97
N HIS A 231 5.93 -5.20 -9.75
CA HIS A 231 4.49 -5.33 -9.96
C HIS A 231 3.85 -6.25 -8.90
N PRO A 232 2.67 -5.92 -8.32
CA PRO A 232 2.07 -6.74 -7.29
C PRO A 232 1.71 -8.16 -7.77
N LEU A 233 1.35 -8.33 -9.04
CA LEU A 233 0.99 -9.62 -9.62
C LEU A 233 2.18 -10.40 -10.18
N ALA A 234 3.39 -9.87 -10.08
CA ALA A 234 4.58 -10.53 -10.61
C ALA A 234 4.87 -11.85 -9.91
N ASN A 235 5.46 -12.76 -10.63
CA ASN A 235 6.02 -14.00 -10.10
C ASN A 235 7.54 -13.80 -9.89
N ASN A 236 7.91 -13.37 -8.70
CA ASN A 236 9.29 -13.33 -8.23
C ASN A 236 9.52 -14.65 -7.49
N GLY A 237 10.26 -15.58 -8.07
CA GLY A 237 10.36 -16.94 -7.54
C GLY A 237 11.76 -17.52 -7.61
N VAL A 238 12.01 -18.47 -6.70
CA VAL A 238 13.24 -19.27 -6.60
C VAL A 238 12.85 -20.73 -6.84
N ASP A 239 13.56 -21.39 -7.75
CA ASP A 239 13.39 -22.81 -8.07
C ASP A 239 14.77 -23.48 -8.05
N GLY A 240 15.09 -24.20 -6.97
CA GLY A 240 16.45 -24.57 -6.65
C GLY A 240 17.33 -23.35 -6.51
N ASP A 241 18.41 -23.25 -7.30
CA ASP A 241 19.27 -22.06 -7.37
C ASP A 241 18.83 -21.06 -8.44
N ARG A 242 17.80 -21.36 -9.23
CA ARG A 242 17.34 -20.47 -10.29
C ARG A 242 16.37 -19.43 -9.77
N ILE A 243 16.70 -18.18 -10.00
CA ILE A 243 15.93 -17.00 -9.65
C ILE A 243 15.27 -16.46 -10.91
N ARG A 244 13.96 -16.16 -10.82
CA ARG A 244 13.22 -15.53 -11.91
C ARG A 244 12.25 -14.48 -11.37
N CYS A 245 12.35 -13.27 -11.93
CA CYS A 245 11.33 -12.23 -11.72
C CYS A 245 10.64 -11.97 -13.07
N ARG A 246 9.37 -12.34 -13.15
CA ARG A 246 8.64 -12.42 -14.42
C ARG A 246 7.19 -12.03 -14.30
N MET A 247 6.64 -11.62 -15.43
CA MET A 247 5.25 -11.27 -15.61
C MET A 247 4.67 -12.04 -16.79
N GLY A 248 3.58 -12.78 -16.57
CA GLY A 248 2.84 -13.45 -17.64
C GLY A 248 1.78 -12.55 -18.29
N ARG A 249 1.32 -12.84 -19.49
CA ARG A 249 0.28 -12.13 -20.25
C ARG A 249 -0.75 -13.09 -20.84
N THR A 250 -1.98 -12.60 -20.98
CA THR A 250 -3.07 -13.34 -21.65
C THR A 250 -3.37 -12.79 -23.04
N LEU A 251 -3.35 -11.46 -23.19
CA LEU A 251 -3.59 -10.81 -24.49
C LEU A 251 -2.32 -10.78 -25.35
N PRO A 252 -2.44 -10.96 -26.66
CA PRO A 252 -1.35 -10.64 -27.57
C PRO A 252 -1.08 -9.13 -27.58
N LEU A 253 0.14 -8.73 -27.87
CA LEU A 253 0.48 -7.33 -28.09
C LEU A 253 0.06 -6.93 -29.50
N ARG A 254 -0.89 -5.99 -29.63
CA ARG A 254 -1.45 -5.53 -30.92
C ARG A 254 -0.58 -4.45 -31.54
N PRO A 255 -0.60 -4.28 -32.88
CA PRO A 255 0.11 -3.21 -33.54
C PRO A 255 -0.22 -1.84 -32.97
N GLY A 256 0.83 -1.04 -32.72
CA GLY A 256 0.71 0.29 -32.11
C GLY A 256 0.46 0.30 -30.59
N THR A 257 0.21 -0.85 -29.96
CA THR A 257 0.12 -0.95 -28.50
C THR A 257 1.50 -0.97 -27.89
N THR A 258 1.65 -0.21 -26.81
CA THR A 258 2.87 -0.16 -26.01
C THR A 258 2.57 -0.72 -24.62
N ILE A 259 3.52 -1.48 -24.09
CA ILE A 259 3.49 -1.99 -22.72
C ILE A 259 4.79 -1.64 -21.99
N GLU A 260 4.65 -1.33 -20.68
CA GLU A 260 5.77 -0.87 -19.86
C GLU A 260 5.87 -1.70 -18.57
N PHE A 261 7.08 -2.09 -18.23
CA PHE A 261 7.38 -2.81 -17.01
C PHE A 261 8.68 -2.34 -16.40
N SER A 262 8.88 -2.69 -15.14
CA SER A 262 10.13 -2.40 -14.47
C SER A 262 10.55 -3.52 -13.50
N SER A 263 11.83 -3.56 -13.22
CA SER A 263 12.42 -4.35 -12.16
C SER A 263 13.41 -3.53 -11.37
N VAL A 264 13.72 -4.01 -10.17
CA VAL A 264 14.70 -3.39 -9.28
C VAL A 264 15.73 -4.39 -8.83
N VAL A 265 16.97 -3.93 -8.71
CA VAL A 265 18.04 -4.54 -7.93
C VAL A 265 18.52 -3.52 -6.90
N GLY A 266 18.56 -3.92 -5.62
CA GLY A 266 19.03 -3.06 -4.55
C GLY A 266 19.99 -3.76 -3.63
N VAL A 267 20.79 -2.95 -2.93
CA VAL A 267 21.76 -3.37 -1.93
C VAL A 267 21.42 -2.76 -0.59
N THR A 268 21.70 -3.49 0.49
CA THR A 268 21.34 -3.11 1.85
C THR A 268 22.54 -3.20 2.77
N HIS A 269 22.54 -2.42 3.84
CA HIS A 269 23.53 -2.59 4.89
C HIS A 269 23.28 -3.92 5.64
N PRO A 270 24.33 -4.58 6.16
CA PRO A 270 24.16 -5.79 6.95
C PRO A 270 23.18 -5.58 8.11
N GLY A 271 22.19 -6.46 8.24
CA GLY A 271 21.15 -6.38 9.27
C GLY A 271 20.10 -5.28 9.10
N GLN A 272 20.10 -4.55 7.96
CA GLN A 272 19.16 -3.44 7.69
C GLN A 272 18.22 -3.72 6.52
N LEU A 273 18.06 -4.97 6.10
CA LEU A 273 17.26 -5.34 4.91
C LEU A 273 15.87 -4.69 4.92
N ARG A 274 15.09 -4.84 5.98
CA ARG A 274 13.73 -4.28 6.07
C ARG A 274 13.74 -2.76 5.92
N ARG A 275 14.62 -2.05 6.63
CA ARG A 275 14.67 -0.58 6.60
C ARG A 275 15.18 -0.02 5.29
N ASP A 276 16.23 -0.62 4.72
CA ASP A 276 16.75 -0.18 3.42
C ASP A 276 15.77 -0.47 2.30
N PHE A 277 15.06 -1.62 2.36
CA PHE A 277 13.96 -1.90 1.44
C PHE A 277 12.77 -0.96 1.64
N LEU A 278 12.40 -0.61 2.89
CA LEU A 278 11.40 0.42 3.17
C LEU A 278 11.81 1.76 2.56
N THR A 279 13.09 2.13 2.63
CA THR A 279 13.60 3.36 2.00
C THR A 279 13.38 3.35 0.49
N TYR A 280 13.61 2.21 -0.17
CA TYR A 280 13.28 2.02 -1.58
C TYR A 280 11.77 2.20 -1.82
N VAL A 281 10.93 1.51 -1.05
CA VAL A 281 9.46 1.62 -1.19
C VAL A 281 8.99 3.07 -1.00
N GLU A 282 9.47 3.77 0.03
CA GLU A 282 9.10 5.18 0.31
C GLU A 282 9.58 6.17 -0.78
N ARG A 283 10.61 5.82 -1.54
CA ARG A 283 11.05 6.61 -2.70
C ARG A 283 10.21 6.34 -3.94
N GLU A 284 9.81 5.08 -4.17
CA GLU A 284 9.19 4.62 -5.42
C GLU A 284 7.67 4.45 -5.34
N ARG A 285 7.06 4.57 -4.16
CA ARG A 285 5.59 4.51 -4.02
C ARG A 285 4.90 5.72 -4.64
N ALA A 286 3.62 5.55 -4.98
CA ALA A 286 2.83 6.58 -5.67
C ALA A 286 2.77 7.92 -4.91
N HIS A 287 2.68 7.87 -3.59
CA HIS A 287 2.78 9.01 -2.70
C HIS A 287 3.51 8.60 -1.42
N PRO A 288 4.51 9.37 -0.94
CA PRO A 288 5.20 9.09 0.32
C PRO A 288 4.24 8.93 1.50
N TYR A 289 4.66 8.19 2.52
CA TYR A 289 3.91 8.06 3.77
C TYR A 289 3.44 9.43 4.29
N ARG A 290 2.16 9.51 4.66
CA ARG A 290 1.52 10.66 5.29
C ARG A 290 0.43 10.19 6.22
N THR A 291 0.27 10.77 7.39
CA THR A 291 -0.90 10.52 8.23
C THR A 291 -2.15 11.03 7.52
N PHE A 292 -3.16 10.19 7.43
CA PHE A 292 -4.43 10.51 6.76
C PHE A 292 -5.60 10.11 7.65
N LEU A 293 -6.09 11.08 8.43
CA LEU A 293 -7.17 10.89 9.40
C LEU A 293 -8.52 11.10 8.71
N HIS A 294 -9.40 10.09 8.74
CA HIS A 294 -10.70 10.21 8.12
C HIS A 294 -11.85 9.60 8.96
N TYR A 295 -13.04 10.17 8.79
CA TYR A 295 -14.30 9.55 9.17
C TYR A 295 -14.73 8.56 8.09
N ASN A 296 -15.33 7.44 8.48
CA ASN A 296 -15.98 6.49 7.58
C ASN A 296 -17.42 6.21 8.05
N SER A 297 -18.35 6.34 7.11
CA SER A 297 -19.80 6.27 7.40
C SER A 297 -20.34 4.84 7.59
N TRP A 298 -19.53 3.77 7.35
CA TRP A 298 -20.02 2.39 7.24
C TRP A 298 -20.85 1.93 8.44
N TYR A 299 -20.31 1.97 9.66
CA TYR A 299 -21.05 1.55 10.87
C TYR A 299 -21.84 2.66 11.53
N ASP A 300 -21.81 3.90 11.02
CA ASP A 300 -22.55 5.01 11.57
C ASP A 300 -23.90 5.21 10.87
N ILE A 301 -23.90 5.71 9.65
CA ILE A 301 -25.10 6.06 8.86
C ILE A 301 -25.35 5.13 7.67
N GLY A 302 -24.36 4.31 7.26
CA GLY A 302 -24.42 3.37 6.16
C GLY A 302 -24.91 1.97 6.56
N TYR A 303 -24.06 0.96 6.42
CA TYR A 303 -24.30 -0.45 6.73
C TYR A 303 -25.46 -1.06 5.93
N PHE A 304 -25.31 -1.03 4.59
CA PHE A 304 -26.31 -1.42 3.59
C PHE A 304 -27.58 -0.56 3.56
N ASN A 305 -27.66 0.51 4.36
CA ASN A 305 -28.78 1.44 4.31
C ASN A 305 -28.42 2.65 3.41
N LYS A 306 -29.39 3.12 2.65
CA LYS A 306 -29.29 4.42 1.99
C LYS A 306 -29.37 5.51 3.05
N TYR A 307 -28.48 6.49 2.96
CA TYR A 307 -28.48 7.68 3.80
C TYR A 307 -28.57 8.94 2.94
N SER A 308 -28.72 10.08 3.56
CA SER A 308 -29.01 11.35 2.92
C SER A 308 -27.90 12.39 3.12
N ASP A 309 -28.01 13.47 2.37
CA ASP A 309 -27.23 14.69 2.55
C ASP A 309 -27.32 15.21 4.00
N ALA A 310 -28.52 15.19 4.60
CA ALA A 310 -28.72 15.63 6.00
C ALA A 310 -27.96 14.76 7.00
N ASP A 311 -27.91 13.44 6.80
CA ASP A 311 -27.14 12.52 7.66
C ASP A 311 -25.64 12.78 7.53
N ALA A 312 -25.16 12.94 6.29
CA ALA A 312 -23.78 13.28 6.00
C ALA A 312 -23.36 14.60 6.64
N LEU A 313 -24.17 15.66 6.49
CA LEU A 313 -23.93 16.97 7.09
C LEU A 313 -23.93 16.94 8.63
N ALA A 314 -24.81 16.13 9.23
CA ALA A 314 -24.83 15.94 10.69
C ALA A 314 -23.52 15.33 11.18
N ALA A 315 -23.00 14.28 10.53
CA ALA A 315 -21.70 13.69 10.85
C ALA A 315 -20.55 14.68 10.67
N ILE A 316 -20.47 15.37 9.52
CA ILE A 316 -19.41 16.37 9.24
C ILE A 316 -19.39 17.44 10.32
N ASN A 317 -20.55 18.00 10.67
CA ASN A 317 -20.63 19.07 11.66
C ASN A 317 -20.27 18.60 13.07
N ALA A 318 -20.63 17.37 13.44
CA ALA A 318 -20.27 16.80 14.74
C ALA A 318 -18.76 16.63 14.88
N PHE A 319 -18.10 15.97 13.93
CA PHE A 319 -16.65 15.79 13.94
C PHE A 319 -15.91 17.10 13.78
N GLY A 320 -16.37 17.98 12.88
CA GLY A 320 -15.79 19.31 12.68
C GLY A 320 -15.85 20.16 13.95
N THR A 321 -16.95 20.11 14.69
CA THR A 321 -17.08 20.80 15.97
C THR A 321 -16.16 20.18 17.04
N GLU A 322 -16.20 18.88 17.22
CA GLU A 322 -15.48 18.22 18.32
C GLU A 322 -13.97 18.17 18.10
N LEU A 323 -13.50 17.82 16.88
CA LEU A 323 -12.08 17.69 16.60
C LEU A 323 -11.46 18.99 16.09
N HIS A 324 -12.06 19.63 15.06
CA HIS A 324 -11.45 20.82 14.47
C HIS A 324 -11.60 22.05 15.36
N GLN A 325 -12.82 22.44 15.71
CA GLN A 325 -13.07 23.69 16.44
C GLN A 325 -12.63 23.62 17.90
N LYS A 326 -13.00 22.57 18.64
CA LYS A 326 -12.71 22.47 20.06
C LYS A 326 -11.30 21.99 20.36
N ARG A 327 -10.71 21.13 19.49
CA ARG A 327 -9.44 20.44 19.77
C ARG A 327 -8.31 20.73 18.78
N GLY A 328 -8.56 21.48 17.70
CA GLY A 328 -7.54 21.84 16.71
C GLY A 328 -6.97 20.62 15.95
N VAL A 329 -7.82 19.65 15.65
CA VAL A 329 -7.49 18.46 14.83
C VAL A 329 -8.36 18.45 13.58
N THR A 330 -7.77 18.68 12.45
CA THR A 330 -8.44 18.63 11.14
C THR A 330 -8.42 17.20 10.61
N LEU A 331 -9.58 16.69 10.12
CA LEU A 331 -9.62 15.47 9.32
C LEU A 331 -9.11 15.77 7.90
N ASP A 332 -8.48 14.77 7.30
CA ASP A 332 -8.08 14.86 5.90
C ASP A 332 -9.25 14.57 4.96
N SER A 333 -10.15 13.65 5.37
CA SER A 333 -11.31 13.26 4.56
C SER A 333 -12.52 12.85 5.41
N PHE A 334 -13.71 12.99 4.81
CA PHE A 334 -14.94 12.34 5.25
C PHE A 334 -15.35 11.33 4.18
N LEU A 335 -15.09 10.05 4.43
CA LEU A 335 -15.39 8.99 3.49
C LEU A 335 -16.83 8.50 3.67
N PHE A 336 -17.61 8.65 2.61
CA PHE A 336 -18.97 8.15 2.48
C PHE A 336 -18.96 6.77 1.85
N ASP A 337 -19.19 5.75 2.70
CA ASP A 337 -19.19 4.33 2.35
C ASP A 337 -20.49 3.91 1.66
N ASP A 338 -20.69 2.63 1.31
CA ASP A 338 -21.85 2.11 0.57
C ASP A 338 -23.18 2.65 1.12
N GLY A 339 -24.08 3.10 0.25
CA GLY A 339 -25.38 3.68 0.58
C GLY A 339 -25.60 5.12 0.08
N TRP A 340 -24.58 5.80 -0.48
CA TRP A 340 -24.72 7.12 -1.11
C TRP A 340 -25.36 7.03 -2.49
N ASP A 341 -25.18 5.91 -3.20
CA ASP A 341 -25.69 5.70 -4.56
C ASP A 341 -27.07 5.04 -4.58
N ASP A 342 -27.71 5.14 -5.71
CA ASP A 342 -28.87 4.33 -6.05
C ASP A 342 -28.42 3.07 -6.80
N SER A 343 -28.43 1.94 -6.13
CA SER A 343 -28.00 0.65 -6.69
C SER A 343 -28.73 0.27 -7.98
N LYS A 344 -29.97 0.80 -8.18
CA LYS A 344 -30.77 0.57 -9.39
C LYS A 344 -30.41 1.45 -10.59
N THR A 345 -29.48 2.41 -10.41
CA THR A 345 -29.03 3.31 -11.48
C THR A 345 -27.51 3.34 -11.62
N LEU A 346 -26.82 2.52 -10.90
CA LEU A 346 -25.39 2.28 -10.81
C LEU A 346 -24.53 3.55 -10.77
N TRP A 347 -23.94 3.82 -9.61
CA TRP A 347 -23.04 4.95 -9.35
C TRP A 347 -23.66 6.32 -9.65
N ARG A 348 -24.98 6.47 -9.50
CA ARG A 348 -25.67 7.75 -9.39
C ARG A 348 -26.13 7.97 -7.98
N PHE A 349 -26.20 9.21 -7.55
CA PHE A 349 -26.69 9.54 -6.22
C PHE A 349 -28.12 9.05 -5.99
N ASN A 350 -28.41 8.53 -4.80
CA ASN A 350 -29.77 8.22 -4.40
C ASN A 350 -30.59 9.52 -4.15
N SER A 351 -31.91 9.40 -3.97
CA SER A 351 -32.81 10.55 -3.79
C SER A 351 -32.52 11.40 -2.55
N GLY A 352 -31.75 10.88 -1.60
CA GLY A 352 -31.30 11.63 -0.42
C GLY A 352 -30.20 12.66 -0.72
N PHE A 353 -29.59 12.61 -1.92
CA PHE A 353 -28.58 13.55 -2.37
C PHE A 353 -29.01 14.27 -3.66
N PRO A 354 -30.04 15.14 -3.59
CA PRO A 354 -30.62 15.76 -4.80
C PRO A 354 -29.63 16.65 -5.58
N ASN A 355 -28.60 17.18 -4.90
CA ASN A 355 -27.52 18.00 -5.48
C ASN A 355 -26.17 17.25 -5.54
N GLY A 356 -26.16 15.93 -5.45
CA GLY A 356 -24.93 15.16 -5.28
C GLY A 356 -24.20 15.55 -3.99
N PHE A 357 -22.88 15.59 -4.04
CA PHE A 357 -22.05 15.99 -2.87
C PHE A 357 -21.78 17.50 -2.77
N THR A 358 -22.51 18.37 -3.47
CA THR A 358 -22.27 19.83 -3.41
C THR A 358 -22.32 20.38 -1.98
N ASN A 359 -23.35 19.99 -1.19
CA ASN A 359 -23.45 20.44 0.20
C ASN A 359 -22.40 19.75 1.11
N VAL A 360 -22.07 18.51 0.82
CA VAL A 360 -21.03 17.73 1.53
C VAL A 360 -19.67 18.38 1.32
N GLU A 361 -19.31 18.75 0.09
CA GLU A 361 -18.08 19.46 -0.23
C GLU A 361 -17.98 20.77 0.55
N ALA A 362 -19.00 21.61 0.48
CA ALA A 362 -19.04 22.89 1.19
C ALA A 362 -18.86 22.69 2.72
N ALA A 363 -19.53 21.68 3.28
CA ALA A 363 -19.45 21.39 4.71
C ALA A 363 -18.07 20.85 5.13
N THR A 364 -17.46 19.98 4.34
CA THR A 364 -16.11 19.45 4.64
C THR A 364 -15.06 20.54 4.53
N HIS A 365 -15.12 21.40 3.51
CA HIS A 365 -14.20 22.52 3.33
C HIS A 365 -14.26 23.54 4.49
N LYS A 366 -15.43 23.75 5.10
CA LYS A 366 -15.56 24.58 6.31
C LYS A 366 -14.62 24.15 7.44
N TYR A 367 -14.28 22.86 7.50
CA TYR A 367 -13.40 22.28 8.51
C TYR A 367 -12.02 21.90 7.96
N GLY A 368 -11.66 22.35 6.76
CA GLY A 368 -10.36 22.09 6.14
C GLY A 368 -10.17 20.66 5.65
N ALA A 369 -11.27 19.93 5.44
CA ALA A 369 -11.29 18.57 4.93
C ALA A 369 -11.89 18.51 3.51
N ALA A 370 -11.96 17.30 2.93
CA ALA A 370 -12.64 17.05 1.66
C ALA A 370 -13.51 15.79 1.73
N PRO A 371 -14.45 15.58 0.79
CA PRO A 371 -15.17 14.33 0.67
C PRO A 371 -14.25 13.18 0.23
N GLY A 372 -14.50 11.99 0.75
CA GLY A 372 -14.02 10.72 0.24
C GLY A 372 -15.22 9.84 -0.15
N VAL A 373 -15.01 8.87 -1.02
CA VAL A 373 -16.09 8.01 -1.49
C VAL A 373 -15.66 6.55 -1.60
N TRP A 374 -16.55 5.67 -1.14
CA TRP A 374 -16.48 4.25 -1.39
C TRP A 374 -17.07 3.93 -2.77
N MET A 375 -16.38 3.12 -3.51
CA MET A 375 -16.85 2.52 -4.75
C MET A 375 -16.33 1.11 -4.90
N SER A 376 -17.12 0.21 -5.49
CA SER A 376 -16.69 -1.15 -5.76
C SER A 376 -16.57 -1.41 -7.26
N PRO A 377 -15.35 -1.65 -7.77
CA PRO A 377 -15.19 -2.01 -9.18
C PRO A 377 -15.99 -3.22 -9.66
N TRP A 378 -16.27 -4.17 -8.78
CA TRP A 378 -17.07 -5.36 -9.12
C TRP A 378 -18.58 -5.24 -8.80
N GLY A 379 -19.00 -4.16 -8.11
CA GLY A 379 -20.42 -3.88 -7.83
C GLY A 379 -20.85 -3.96 -6.36
N GLY A 380 -19.94 -4.29 -5.43
CA GLY A 380 -20.22 -4.31 -3.98
C GLY A 380 -20.80 -5.63 -3.48
N TYR A 381 -21.66 -5.59 -2.47
CA TYR A 381 -22.10 -6.76 -1.72
C TYR A 381 -23.62 -6.78 -1.50
N GLY A 382 -24.16 -7.95 -1.11
CA GLY A 382 -25.55 -8.12 -0.69
C GLY A 382 -26.59 -7.75 -1.77
N GLN A 383 -27.73 -7.24 -1.33
CA GLN A 383 -28.80 -6.84 -2.28
C GLN A 383 -28.41 -5.66 -3.18
N PRO A 384 -27.67 -4.63 -2.72
CA PRO A 384 -27.17 -3.57 -3.61
C PRO A 384 -26.31 -4.10 -4.77
N HIS A 385 -25.47 -5.12 -4.53
CA HIS A 385 -24.72 -5.79 -5.61
C HIS A 385 -25.66 -6.41 -6.65
N ALA A 386 -26.66 -7.19 -6.20
CA ALA A 386 -27.61 -7.82 -7.11
C ALA A 386 -28.36 -6.80 -7.96
N ASP A 387 -28.79 -5.69 -7.36
CA ASP A 387 -29.48 -4.59 -8.06
C ASP A 387 -28.56 -3.92 -9.09
N ARG A 388 -27.32 -3.60 -8.71
CA ARG A 388 -26.31 -2.98 -9.60
C ARG A 388 -26.01 -3.89 -10.80
N ILE A 389 -25.85 -5.20 -10.57
CA ILE A 389 -25.60 -6.17 -11.65
C ILE A 389 -26.81 -6.30 -12.58
N ALA A 390 -28.04 -6.33 -12.04
CA ALA A 390 -29.24 -6.39 -12.85
C ALA A 390 -29.35 -5.17 -13.78
N TYR A 391 -29.21 -3.96 -13.24
CA TYR A 391 -29.17 -2.72 -14.00
C TYR A 391 -28.05 -2.73 -15.05
N GLY A 392 -26.85 -3.14 -14.66
CA GLY A 392 -25.69 -3.14 -15.55
C GLY A 392 -25.87 -4.05 -16.75
N LYS A 393 -26.48 -5.24 -16.57
CA LYS A 393 -26.83 -6.16 -17.67
C LYS A 393 -27.81 -5.51 -18.65
N GLU A 394 -28.80 -4.78 -18.17
CA GLU A 394 -29.73 -4.04 -19.01
C GLU A 394 -29.04 -2.92 -19.81
N GLN A 395 -27.97 -2.34 -19.26
CA GLN A 395 -27.16 -1.31 -19.93
C GLN A 395 -26.06 -1.89 -20.82
N GLY A 396 -25.87 -3.22 -20.87
CA GLY A 396 -24.84 -3.87 -21.67
C GLY A 396 -23.44 -3.79 -21.05
N PHE A 397 -23.32 -3.56 -19.73
CA PHE A 397 -22.03 -3.57 -19.03
C PHE A 397 -21.50 -5.00 -18.90
N GLU A 398 -20.20 -5.16 -19.08
CA GLU A 398 -19.55 -6.46 -19.00
C GLU A 398 -19.53 -6.99 -17.56
N THR A 399 -19.88 -8.27 -17.41
CA THR A 399 -19.92 -8.98 -16.14
C THR A 399 -19.16 -10.30 -16.21
N ASN A 400 -18.64 -10.75 -15.09
CA ASN A 400 -18.05 -12.07 -14.87
C ASN A 400 -18.80 -12.80 -13.75
N LYS A 401 -18.27 -13.90 -13.26
CA LYS A 401 -18.89 -14.69 -12.17
C LYS A 401 -18.92 -13.98 -10.82
N GLU A 402 -18.04 -12.98 -10.59
CA GLU A 402 -17.94 -12.26 -9.32
C GLU A 402 -18.80 -10.98 -9.32
N GLY A 403 -19.08 -10.41 -10.48
CA GLY A 403 -19.83 -9.15 -10.61
C GLY A 403 -19.52 -8.44 -11.92
N PHE A 404 -19.34 -7.11 -11.87
CA PHE A 404 -18.84 -6.37 -13.01
C PHE A 404 -17.41 -6.73 -13.35
N ALA A 405 -17.10 -6.74 -14.64
CA ALA A 405 -15.75 -6.90 -15.13
C ALA A 405 -15.15 -5.52 -15.44
N LEU A 406 -14.27 -5.03 -14.58
CA LEU A 406 -13.64 -3.72 -14.78
C LEU A 406 -12.78 -3.67 -16.05
N SER A 407 -12.27 -4.82 -16.51
CA SER A 407 -11.57 -4.94 -17.79
C SER A 407 -12.48 -4.83 -19.02
N GLY A 408 -13.81 -4.86 -18.86
CA GLY A 408 -14.76 -4.66 -19.94
C GLY A 408 -14.81 -3.20 -20.38
N PRO A 409 -14.68 -2.89 -21.70
CA PRO A 409 -14.49 -1.51 -22.16
C PRO A 409 -15.67 -0.58 -21.89
N ILE A 410 -16.92 -1.10 -21.89
CA ILE A 410 -18.12 -0.27 -21.65
C ILE A 410 -18.22 0.05 -20.14
N TYR A 411 -18.07 -0.98 -19.29
CA TYR A 411 -18.11 -0.78 -17.85
C TYR A 411 -16.94 0.03 -17.34
N TYR A 412 -15.70 -0.22 -17.84
CA TYR A 412 -14.52 0.58 -17.50
C TYR A 412 -14.79 2.08 -17.69
N LYS A 413 -15.30 2.43 -18.88
CA LYS A 413 -15.62 3.84 -19.19
C LYS A 413 -16.63 4.42 -18.19
N ARG A 414 -17.68 3.67 -17.86
CA ARG A 414 -18.71 4.10 -16.90
C ARG A 414 -18.13 4.34 -15.52
N PHE A 415 -17.32 3.40 -15.02
CA PHE A 415 -16.74 3.48 -13.70
C PHE A 415 -15.71 4.61 -13.60
N ARG A 416 -14.80 4.69 -14.58
CA ARG A 416 -13.80 5.76 -14.70
C ARG A 416 -14.43 7.15 -14.73
N ASP A 417 -15.40 7.35 -15.61
CA ASP A 417 -16.04 8.66 -15.79
C ASP A 417 -16.76 9.09 -14.52
N THR A 418 -17.33 8.15 -13.77
CA THR A 418 -17.92 8.45 -12.44
C THR A 418 -16.84 8.87 -11.43
N CYS A 419 -15.72 8.16 -11.35
CA CYS A 419 -14.62 8.53 -10.45
C CYS A 419 -14.04 9.93 -10.77
N LEU A 420 -13.85 10.22 -12.07
CA LEU A 420 -13.38 11.55 -12.51
C LEU A 420 -14.41 12.65 -12.21
N ASP A 421 -15.70 12.38 -12.35
CA ASP A 421 -16.77 13.33 -12.02
C ASP A 421 -16.77 13.64 -10.51
N MET A 422 -16.56 12.62 -9.65
CA MET A 422 -16.41 12.80 -8.20
C MET A 422 -15.25 13.72 -7.84
N ILE A 423 -14.11 13.59 -8.50
CA ILE A 423 -12.95 14.47 -8.28
C ILE A 423 -13.25 15.90 -8.77
N ARG A 424 -13.75 16.03 -10.01
CA ARG A 424 -13.90 17.33 -10.68
C ARG A 424 -15.02 18.19 -10.12
N ARG A 425 -16.14 17.57 -9.78
CA ARG A 425 -17.35 18.29 -9.35
C ARG A 425 -17.45 18.47 -7.85
N TYR A 426 -16.89 17.54 -7.08
CA TYR A 426 -17.08 17.50 -5.63
C TYR A 426 -15.76 17.50 -4.83
N GLY A 427 -14.62 17.68 -5.50
CA GLY A 427 -13.33 17.79 -4.83
C GLY A 427 -12.90 16.52 -4.08
N VAL A 428 -13.46 15.36 -4.40
CA VAL A 428 -13.13 14.10 -3.73
C VAL A 428 -11.62 13.88 -3.69
N ASN A 429 -11.09 13.63 -2.50
CA ASN A 429 -9.66 13.45 -2.25
C ASN A 429 -9.29 12.02 -1.82
N GLN A 430 -10.28 11.14 -1.69
CA GLN A 430 -10.07 9.76 -1.26
C GLN A 430 -11.04 8.81 -1.98
N PHE A 431 -10.51 7.70 -2.50
CA PHE A 431 -11.31 6.54 -2.89
C PHE A 431 -10.98 5.34 -2.01
N LYS A 432 -12.02 4.69 -1.48
CA LYS A 432 -11.98 3.33 -0.98
C LYS A 432 -12.53 2.44 -2.10
N PHE A 433 -11.64 1.80 -2.87
CA PHE A 433 -12.04 0.81 -3.86
C PHE A 433 -12.19 -0.56 -3.18
N ASP A 434 -13.43 -0.99 -3.04
CA ASP A 434 -13.77 -2.21 -2.32
C ASP A 434 -14.04 -3.36 -3.29
N GLY A 435 -13.03 -4.19 -3.43
CA GLY A 435 -12.99 -5.29 -4.38
C GLY A 435 -12.56 -4.84 -5.78
N THR A 436 -11.44 -5.37 -6.22
CA THR A 436 -10.95 -5.11 -7.58
C THR A 436 -11.53 -6.09 -8.59
N GLY A 437 -12.23 -7.12 -8.13
CA GLY A 437 -12.72 -8.21 -8.94
C GLY A 437 -11.56 -9.08 -9.47
N GLU A 438 -11.86 -10.29 -9.82
CA GLU A 438 -10.92 -11.14 -10.53
C GLU A 438 -11.57 -11.64 -11.83
N THR A 439 -10.85 -11.51 -12.94
CA THR A 439 -11.21 -12.21 -14.15
C THR A 439 -9.99 -12.79 -14.83
N THR A 440 -10.14 -14.01 -15.30
CA THR A 440 -9.23 -14.60 -16.26
C THR A 440 -9.76 -14.43 -17.69
N ASN A 441 -10.97 -13.88 -17.84
CA ASN A 441 -11.59 -13.65 -19.12
C ASN A 441 -11.18 -12.29 -19.67
N THR A 442 -10.87 -12.26 -20.95
CA THR A 442 -10.66 -11.04 -21.71
C THR A 442 -11.89 -10.73 -22.51
N PHE A 443 -12.29 -9.44 -22.56
CA PHE A 443 -13.44 -9.02 -23.34
C PHE A 443 -13.01 -8.51 -24.72
N PRO A 444 -13.82 -8.73 -25.77
CA PRO A 444 -13.54 -8.18 -27.09
C PRO A 444 -13.32 -6.67 -27.04
N GLY A 445 -12.18 -6.22 -27.56
CA GLY A 445 -11.83 -4.80 -27.55
C GLY A 445 -11.20 -4.30 -26.26
N SER A 446 -11.08 -5.12 -25.20
CA SER A 446 -10.36 -4.72 -23.98
C SER A 446 -8.87 -4.51 -24.25
N PRO A 447 -8.27 -3.42 -23.73
CA PRO A 447 -6.84 -3.27 -23.70
C PRO A 447 -6.18 -3.95 -22.47
N PHE A 448 -6.98 -4.42 -21.51
CA PHE A 448 -6.52 -4.93 -20.20
C PHE A 448 -6.50 -6.45 -20.15
N ASP A 449 -5.45 -7.01 -19.57
CA ASP A 449 -5.29 -8.45 -19.36
C ASP A 449 -6.14 -9.00 -18.20
N SER A 450 -6.61 -8.13 -17.29
CA SER A 450 -7.43 -8.49 -16.13
C SER A 450 -8.13 -7.28 -15.52
N ASP A 451 -9.04 -7.51 -14.57
CA ASP A 451 -9.65 -6.43 -13.78
C ASP A 451 -8.63 -5.71 -12.91
N PHE A 452 -7.59 -6.40 -12.41
CA PHE A 452 -6.48 -5.76 -11.70
C PHE A 452 -5.67 -4.81 -12.59
N ASP A 453 -5.43 -5.22 -13.83
CA ASP A 453 -4.75 -4.37 -14.81
C ASP A 453 -5.56 -3.11 -15.09
N ALA A 454 -6.85 -3.26 -15.29
CA ALA A 454 -7.78 -2.15 -15.45
C ALA A 454 -7.82 -1.24 -14.20
N ALA A 455 -7.80 -1.80 -12.99
CA ALA A 455 -7.78 -1.03 -11.74
C ALA A 455 -6.49 -0.22 -11.58
N ILE A 456 -5.34 -0.81 -11.89
CA ILE A 456 -4.03 -0.13 -11.87
C ILE A 456 -4.02 1.04 -12.86
N HIS A 457 -4.51 0.81 -14.07
CA HIS A 457 -4.62 1.86 -15.09
C HIS A 457 -5.56 2.98 -14.66
N LEU A 458 -6.73 2.64 -14.14
CA LEU A 458 -7.69 3.60 -13.59
C LEU A 458 -7.05 4.50 -12.54
N ILE A 459 -6.33 3.92 -11.57
CA ILE A 459 -5.66 4.69 -10.52
C ILE A 459 -4.65 5.67 -11.12
N GLY A 460 -3.92 5.25 -12.16
CA GLY A 460 -3.01 6.12 -12.90
C GLY A 460 -3.73 7.33 -13.52
N GLU A 461 -4.87 7.12 -14.19
CA GLU A 461 -5.68 8.20 -14.75
C GLU A 461 -6.23 9.15 -13.65
N LEU A 462 -6.70 8.60 -12.53
CA LEU A 462 -7.20 9.40 -11.40
C LEU A 462 -6.10 10.24 -10.75
N ARG A 463 -4.88 9.71 -10.63
CA ARG A 463 -3.73 10.46 -10.10
C ARG A 463 -3.20 11.50 -11.08
N THR A 464 -3.40 11.32 -12.38
CA THR A 464 -3.13 12.37 -13.37
C THR A 464 -4.07 13.56 -13.16
N GLU A 465 -5.34 13.31 -12.84
CA GLU A 465 -6.32 14.36 -12.52
C GLU A 465 -6.04 15.01 -11.16
N LYS A 466 -5.70 14.19 -10.13
CA LYS A 466 -5.45 14.64 -8.75
C LYS A 466 -4.23 13.90 -8.16
N PRO A 467 -3.01 14.46 -8.29
CA PRO A 467 -1.77 13.78 -7.88
C PRO A 467 -1.70 13.42 -6.39
N ASP A 468 -2.35 14.18 -5.52
CA ASP A 468 -2.41 13.97 -4.07
C ASP A 468 -3.59 13.08 -3.61
N LEU A 469 -4.33 12.47 -4.55
CA LEU A 469 -5.45 11.58 -4.26
C LEU A 469 -5.01 10.44 -3.34
N TYR A 470 -5.79 10.19 -2.28
CA TYR A 470 -5.59 9.01 -1.43
C TYR A 470 -6.38 7.82 -1.99
N VAL A 471 -5.69 6.72 -2.27
CA VAL A 471 -6.32 5.51 -2.80
C VAL A 471 -6.11 4.36 -1.83
N ASN A 472 -7.22 3.84 -1.29
CA ASN A 472 -7.25 2.64 -0.48
C ASN A 472 -7.83 1.48 -1.31
N LEU A 473 -7.09 0.38 -1.43
CA LEU A 473 -7.56 -0.86 -2.04
C LEU A 473 -7.90 -1.88 -0.96
N THR A 474 -9.06 -2.53 -1.09
CA THR A 474 -9.49 -3.52 -0.11
C THR A 474 -9.43 -4.95 -0.65
N THR A 475 -10.57 -5.59 -0.83
CA THR A 475 -10.69 -6.99 -1.25
C THR A 475 -9.90 -7.29 -2.53
N GLY A 476 -9.21 -8.41 -2.54
CA GLY A 476 -8.36 -8.85 -3.65
C GLY A 476 -6.89 -8.45 -3.53
N THR A 477 -6.54 -7.59 -2.55
CA THR A 477 -5.15 -7.25 -2.28
C THR A 477 -4.50 -8.20 -1.27
N TYR A 478 -3.19 -8.23 -1.28
CA TYR A 478 -2.33 -9.02 -0.39
C TYR A 478 -1.01 -8.26 -0.19
N PRO A 479 -0.17 -8.59 0.82
CA PRO A 479 0.96 -7.75 1.22
C PRO A 479 2.15 -7.82 0.26
N SER A 480 1.91 -7.52 -1.03
CA SER A 480 2.97 -7.20 -1.98
C SER A 480 3.32 -5.71 -1.85
N PRO A 481 4.60 -5.35 -1.62
CA PRO A 481 5.00 -3.95 -1.47
C PRO A 481 4.76 -3.14 -2.75
N PHE A 482 4.62 -3.80 -3.89
CA PHE A 482 4.41 -3.14 -5.18
C PHE A 482 2.98 -2.63 -5.40
N TRP A 483 2.00 -2.98 -4.56
CA TRP A 483 0.72 -2.28 -4.54
C TRP A 483 0.89 -0.78 -4.24
N LEU A 484 1.90 -0.45 -3.42
CA LEU A 484 2.16 0.94 -3.02
C LEU A 484 2.71 1.81 -4.16
N ARG A 485 3.10 1.23 -5.30
CA ARG A 485 3.38 2.01 -6.53
C ARG A 485 2.13 2.67 -7.12
N TYR A 486 0.94 2.22 -6.70
CA TYR A 486 -0.36 2.66 -7.23
C TYR A 486 -1.27 3.20 -6.11
N ALA A 487 -1.42 2.47 -5.03
CA ALA A 487 -2.29 2.81 -3.90
C ALA A 487 -1.50 3.33 -2.69
N ASP A 488 -2.19 3.99 -1.75
CA ASP A 488 -1.59 4.44 -0.48
C ASP A 488 -1.67 3.35 0.59
N SER A 489 -2.74 2.55 0.60
CA SER A 489 -2.95 1.48 1.57
C SER A 489 -3.70 0.30 0.97
N ILE A 490 -3.51 -0.88 1.59
CA ILE A 490 -4.22 -2.12 1.24
C ILE A 490 -4.91 -2.71 2.47
N TRP A 491 -5.82 -3.65 2.23
CA TRP A 491 -6.53 -4.40 3.26
C TRP A 491 -5.60 -5.33 4.07
N ARG A 492 -5.79 -5.38 5.41
CA ARG A 492 -5.04 -6.28 6.29
C ARG A 492 -5.40 -7.77 6.13
N GLY A 493 -6.52 -8.07 5.46
CA GLY A 493 -7.11 -9.41 5.39
C GLY A 493 -8.21 -9.64 6.43
N GLY A 494 -8.78 -10.84 6.45
CA GLY A 494 -9.84 -11.24 7.38
C GLY A 494 -11.18 -10.54 7.17
N GLU A 495 -12.03 -10.60 8.21
CA GLU A 495 -13.36 -9.98 8.22
C GLU A 495 -13.27 -8.49 8.58
N ASP A 496 -14.28 -7.71 8.25
CA ASP A 496 -14.38 -6.29 8.57
C ASP A 496 -14.20 -6.04 10.07
N HIS A 497 -15.00 -6.68 10.89
CA HIS A 497 -14.76 -6.82 12.34
C HIS A 497 -15.20 -8.20 12.81
N SER A 498 -14.47 -8.72 13.77
CA SER A 498 -14.75 -9.98 14.45
C SER A 498 -14.09 -9.95 15.83
N PHE A 499 -14.10 -11.06 16.53
CA PHE A 499 -13.67 -11.12 17.91
C PHE A 499 -12.77 -12.34 18.16
N ALA A 500 -11.60 -12.09 18.72
CA ALA A 500 -10.64 -13.13 19.11
C ALA A 500 -10.13 -12.92 20.54
N GLY A 501 -9.66 -13.98 21.18
CA GLY A 501 -9.12 -13.89 22.53
C GLY A 501 -10.21 -13.72 23.61
N ILE A 502 -9.88 -13.01 24.67
CA ILE A 502 -10.64 -12.88 25.90
C ILE A 502 -10.88 -11.41 26.27
N GLY A 503 -11.72 -11.16 27.27
CA GLY A 503 -12.07 -9.82 27.74
C GLY A 503 -13.38 -9.29 27.18
N THR A 504 -13.58 -7.97 27.24
CA THR A 504 -14.74 -7.30 26.67
C THR A 504 -14.78 -7.45 25.15
N SER A 505 -15.91 -7.16 24.52
CA SER A 505 -15.99 -7.17 23.05
C SER A 505 -14.93 -6.26 22.42
N ARG A 506 -14.64 -5.11 23.01
CA ARG A 506 -13.62 -4.17 22.52
C ARG A 506 -12.21 -4.74 22.63
N GLN A 507 -11.85 -5.37 23.77
CA GLN A 507 -10.55 -6.05 23.91
C GLN A 507 -10.40 -7.20 22.90
N ARG A 508 -11.48 -7.94 22.66
CA ARG A 508 -11.50 -9.03 21.67
C ARG A 508 -11.45 -8.53 20.24
N TRP A 509 -12.03 -7.36 19.94
CA TRP A 509 -11.90 -6.69 18.65
C TRP A 509 -10.45 -6.27 18.38
N ILE A 510 -9.80 -5.58 19.32
CA ILE A 510 -8.39 -5.21 19.20
C ILE A 510 -7.53 -6.46 18.93
N THR A 511 -7.75 -7.52 19.71
CA THR A 511 -7.01 -8.78 19.54
C THR A 511 -7.24 -9.40 18.16
N TYR A 512 -8.47 -9.41 17.66
CA TYR A 512 -8.80 -9.92 16.32
C TYR A 512 -8.09 -9.13 15.21
N ARG A 513 -8.22 -7.80 15.23
CA ARG A 513 -7.61 -6.90 14.25
C ARG A 513 -6.10 -7.11 14.15
N ASP A 514 -5.44 -7.18 15.29
CA ASP A 514 -3.99 -7.30 15.36
C ASP A 514 -3.51 -8.73 15.05
N ALA A 515 -4.29 -9.74 15.40
CA ALA A 515 -4.03 -11.12 15.02
C ALA A 515 -4.14 -11.35 13.51
N ASP A 516 -5.15 -10.78 12.86
CA ASP A 516 -5.26 -10.81 11.40
C ASP A 516 -4.09 -10.07 10.73
N THR A 517 -3.70 -8.91 11.27
CA THR A 517 -2.53 -8.16 10.79
C THR A 517 -1.26 -9.02 10.90
N TYR A 518 -1.08 -9.68 12.04
CA TYR A 518 0.08 -10.55 12.27
C TYR A 518 0.12 -11.72 11.27
N GLU A 519 -0.98 -12.45 11.13
CA GLU A 519 -1.03 -13.65 10.28
C GLU A 519 -0.98 -13.30 8.78
N ASN A 520 -1.81 -12.35 8.34
CA ASN A 520 -2.01 -12.08 6.91
C ASN A 520 -0.97 -11.13 6.33
N VAL A 521 -0.30 -10.33 7.15
CA VAL A 521 0.66 -9.32 6.67
C VAL A 521 2.06 -9.57 7.23
N VAL A 522 2.23 -9.57 8.56
CA VAL A 522 3.57 -9.68 9.14
C VAL A 522 4.25 -11.00 8.76
N ARG A 523 3.51 -12.12 8.82
CA ARG A 523 4.03 -13.45 8.46
C ARG A 523 4.04 -13.70 6.97
N ALA A 524 3.04 -13.22 6.24
CA ALA A 524 2.88 -13.51 4.82
C ALA A 524 3.70 -12.60 3.91
N GLY A 525 3.94 -11.35 4.31
CA GLY A 525 4.65 -10.33 3.55
C GLY A 525 5.67 -9.57 4.38
N ALA A 526 6.73 -10.23 4.84
CA ALA A 526 7.71 -9.70 5.79
C ALA A 526 8.38 -8.37 5.38
N LEU A 527 8.41 -8.05 4.09
CA LEU A 527 8.94 -6.78 3.57
C LEU A 527 7.83 -5.78 3.19
N PHE A 528 6.56 -6.10 3.43
CA PHE A 528 5.49 -5.13 3.23
C PHE A 528 5.50 -4.09 4.36
N PRO A 529 5.50 -2.77 4.04
CA PRO A 529 5.44 -1.72 5.05
C PRO A 529 4.09 -1.72 5.77
N ILE A 530 4.03 -2.20 7.01
CA ILE A 530 2.78 -2.26 7.79
C ILE A 530 2.21 -0.88 8.14
N ASN A 531 2.95 0.18 7.88
CA ASN A 531 2.48 1.56 7.92
C ASN A 531 1.41 1.89 6.85
N SER A 532 1.14 0.98 5.93
CA SER A 532 0.29 1.20 4.73
C SER A 532 -0.89 0.24 4.68
N LEU A 533 -1.51 0.00 5.83
CA LEU A 533 -2.65 -0.89 5.97
C LEU A 533 -3.95 -0.13 6.23
N MET A 534 -5.04 -0.64 5.67
CA MET A 534 -6.39 -0.45 6.15
C MET A 534 -6.64 -1.49 7.25
N LEU A 535 -6.70 -1.05 8.49
CA LEU A 535 -6.88 -1.91 9.66
C LEU A 535 -8.36 -2.11 10.05
N HIS A 536 -9.27 -1.42 9.39
CA HIS A 536 -10.70 -1.24 9.70
C HIS A 536 -10.93 -0.47 11.00
N GLY A 537 -10.02 0.39 11.32
CA GLY A 537 -10.08 1.52 12.24
C GLY A 537 -10.39 1.29 13.69
N MET A 538 -10.75 2.41 14.29
CA MET A 538 -11.38 2.51 15.60
C MET A 538 -12.89 2.41 15.40
N ILE A 539 -13.56 1.47 16.09
CA ILE A 539 -14.98 1.22 15.92
C ILE A 539 -15.75 1.55 17.21
N TYR A 540 -16.60 2.58 17.14
CA TYR A 540 -17.56 2.89 18.23
C TYR A 540 -18.82 3.48 17.60
N ALA A 541 -19.69 2.62 17.06
CA ALA A 541 -20.78 3.06 16.20
C ALA A 541 -22.07 2.27 16.43
N LYS A 542 -23.21 2.90 16.15
CA LYS A 542 -24.56 2.37 16.41
C LYS A 542 -24.85 1.07 15.67
N GLN A 543 -24.25 0.87 14.50
CA GLN A 543 -24.47 -0.33 13.67
C GLN A 543 -23.35 -1.36 13.79
N ALA A 544 -22.33 -1.10 14.62
CA ALA A 544 -21.24 -2.04 14.87
C ALA A 544 -21.65 -3.04 15.96
N HIS A 545 -22.01 -4.25 15.56
CA HIS A 545 -22.43 -5.30 16.49
C HIS A 545 -21.40 -5.50 17.61
N ASN A 546 -21.85 -5.46 18.87
CA ASN A 546 -21.04 -5.58 20.09
C ASN A 546 -19.97 -4.47 20.31
N LEU A 547 -19.93 -3.42 19.48
CA LEU A 547 -19.03 -2.27 19.63
C LEU A 547 -19.78 -0.93 19.70
N MET A 548 -21.11 -0.97 19.92
CA MET A 548 -21.95 0.21 20.16
C MET A 548 -21.89 0.71 21.59
N THR A 549 -21.26 -0.02 22.49
CA THR A 549 -21.06 0.32 23.91
C THR A 549 -19.63 0.04 24.34
N ASP A 550 -19.23 0.59 25.48
CA ASP A 550 -17.88 0.40 26.05
C ASP A 550 -17.96 0.14 27.57
N PRO A 551 -18.51 -1.00 28.00
CA PRO A 551 -18.71 -1.29 29.44
C PRO A 551 -17.40 -1.46 30.22
N GLY A 552 -16.30 -1.77 29.52
CA GLY A 552 -14.94 -1.90 30.09
C GLY A 552 -14.17 -0.60 30.16
N ASN A 553 -14.68 0.49 29.55
CA ASN A 553 -13.95 1.74 29.36
C ASN A 553 -12.62 1.52 28.60
N ASP A 554 -12.67 0.65 27.60
CA ASP A 554 -11.49 0.18 26.83
C ASP A 554 -11.20 1.04 25.60
N PHE A 555 -12.06 2.01 25.25
CA PHE A 555 -11.92 2.80 24.03
C PHE A 555 -10.61 3.61 23.98
N THR A 556 -10.15 4.13 25.12
CA THR A 556 -8.84 4.79 25.21
C THR A 556 -7.70 3.84 24.83
N SER A 557 -7.76 2.58 25.23
CA SER A 557 -6.77 1.55 24.89
C SER A 557 -6.83 1.24 23.38
N GLU A 558 -8.03 1.12 22.81
CA GLU A 558 -8.21 0.91 21.36
C GLU A 558 -7.58 2.05 20.54
N VAL A 559 -7.87 3.31 20.91
CA VAL A 559 -7.35 4.49 20.21
C VAL A 559 -5.81 4.54 20.27
N ARG A 560 -5.23 4.32 21.47
CA ARG A 560 -3.77 4.35 21.64
C ARG A 560 -3.07 3.22 20.92
N ASP A 561 -3.63 2.03 20.96
CA ASP A 561 -3.13 0.88 20.22
C ASP A 561 -3.17 1.15 18.72
N TYR A 562 -4.31 1.62 18.22
CA TYR A 562 -4.49 1.94 16.80
C TYR A 562 -3.50 2.98 16.28
N PHE A 563 -3.34 4.12 16.95
CA PHE A 563 -2.35 5.11 16.55
C PHE A 563 -0.91 4.62 16.74
N GLY A 564 -0.70 3.72 17.71
CA GLY A 564 0.59 3.07 17.97
C GLY A 564 1.05 2.15 16.85
N THR A 565 0.14 1.62 16.02
CA THR A 565 0.49 0.82 14.83
C THR A 565 1.32 1.59 13.82
N GLY A 566 1.27 2.92 13.85
CA GLY A 566 1.96 3.76 12.86
C GLY A 566 1.33 3.74 11.47
N THR A 567 0.14 3.13 11.28
CA THR A 567 -0.53 3.15 9.97
C THR A 567 -0.84 4.56 9.51
N GLN A 568 -0.63 4.82 8.22
CA GLN A 568 -0.94 6.12 7.65
C GLN A 568 -2.45 6.37 7.52
N LEU A 569 -3.25 5.35 7.20
CA LEU A 569 -4.71 5.45 7.10
C LEU A 569 -5.31 5.36 8.50
N GLN A 570 -5.77 6.48 9.02
CA GLN A 570 -6.31 6.61 10.38
C GLN A 570 -7.84 6.70 10.31
N GLU A 571 -8.49 5.57 10.51
CA GLU A 571 -9.91 5.36 10.22
C GLU A 571 -10.77 5.48 11.47
N MET A 572 -11.83 6.26 11.40
CA MET A 572 -12.82 6.41 12.46
C MET A 572 -14.20 5.92 11.98
N TYR A 573 -14.59 4.72 12.38
CA TYR A 573 -15.95 4.17 12.24
C TYR A 573 -16.73 4.49 13.51
N ILE A 574 -17.12 5.75 13.66
CA ILE A 574 -17.59 6.30 14.94
C ILE A 574 -18.90 7.04 14.75
N THR A 575 -19.90 6.72 15.59
CA THR A 575 -21.08 7.55 15.79
C THR A 575 -20.79 8.61 16.84
N ALA A 576 -20.72 9.88 16.44
CA ALA A 576 -20.30 10.99 17.28
C ALA A 576 -21.04 11.09 18.61
N SER A 577 -22.35 10.77 18.63
CA SER A 577 -23.20 10.84 19.85
C SER A 577 -22.92 9.76 20.90
N LEU A 578 -22.11 8.76 20.59
CA LEU A 578 -21.68 7.73 21.54
C LEU A 578 -20.44 8.14 22.34
N LEU A 579 -19.67 9.12 21.84
CA LEU A 579 -18.44 9.54 22.48
C LEU A 579 -18.65 10.54 23.61
N THR A 580 -17.92 10.31 24.69
CA THR A 580 -17.78 11.29 25.79
C THR A 580 -16.74 12.36 25.41
N PRO A 581 -16.72 13.53 26.12
CA PRO A 581 -15.64 14.49 25.95
C PRO A 581 -14.24 13.88 26.11
N ALA A 582 -14.04 12.96 27.05
CA ALA A 582 -12.76 12.28 27.28
C ALA A 582 -12.36 11.38 26.11
N ASN A 583 -13.32 10.73 25.43
CA ASN A 583 -13.03 9.94 24.22
C ASN A 583 -12.53 10.85 23.09
N TRP A 584 -13.17 12.01 22.88
CA TRP A 584 -12.74 13.00 21.91
C TRP A 584 -11.36 13.57 22.23
N ASP A 585 -11.06 13.81 23.51
CA ASP A 585 -9.73 14.28 23.96
C ASP A 585 -8.66 13.22 23.64
N THR A 586 -8.94 11.93 23.87
CA THR A 586 -8.04 10.83 23.54
C THR A 586 -7.75 10.75 22.04
N ILE A 587 -8.78 10.81 21.19
CA ILE A 587 -8.60 10.81 19.74
C ILE A 587 -7.73 12.00 19.31
N ALA A 588 -8.02 13.19 19.83
CA ALA A 588 -7.28 14.41 19.49
C ALA A 588 -5.82 14.38 19.96
N GLU A 589 -5.56 13.87 21.17
CA GLU A 589 -4.21 13.67 21.71
C GLU A 589 -3.40 12.73 20.80
N CYS A 590 -3.96 11.57 20.46
CA CYS A 590 -3.30 10.55 19.64
C CYS A 590 -3.11 11.00 18.19
N ALA A 591 -4.07 11.70 17.59
CA ALA A 591 -3.93 12.24 16.23
C ALA A 591 -2.83 13.29 16.14
N LYS A 592 -2.75 14.21 17.11
CA LYS A 592 -1.65 15.19 17.19
C LYS A 592 -0.30 14.52 17.40
N TRP A 593 -0.27 13.54 18.30
CA TRP A 593 0.94 12.77 18.57
C TRP A 593 1.42 12.02 17.31
N SER A 594 0.54 11.34 16.60
CA SER A 594 0.87 10.63 15.37
C SER A 594 1.43 11.57 14.30
N ARG A 595 0.78 12.71 14.06
CA ARG A 595 1.26 13.73 13.11
C ARG A 595 2.63 14.28 13.47
N SER A 596 2.89 14.55 14.75
CA SER A 596 4.19 15.07 15.20
C SER A 596 5.31 14.03 15.19
N ASN A 597 4.97 12.75 15.06
CA ASN A 597 5.89 11.61 15.02
C ASN A 597 5.90 10.88 13.67
N ALA A 598 5.28 11.42 12.64
CA ALA A 598 5.13 10.79 11.33
C ALA A 598 6.49 10.33 10.73
N ASP A 599 7.55 11.11 10.92
CA ASP A 599 8.91 10.82 10.48
C ASP A 599 9.58 9.64 11.20
N THR A 600 9.04 9.23 12.34
CA THR A 600 9.49 8.04 13.08
C THR A 600 8.54 6.88 12.83
N LEU A 601 7.22 7.13 12.84
CA LEU A 601 6.19 6.10 12.65
C LEU A 601 6.21 5.48 11.24
N VAL A 602 6.76 6.16 10.24
CA VAL A 602 6.97 5.57 8.91
C VAL A 602 7.78 4.27 8.95
N ASP A 603 8.67 4.10 9.93
CA ASP A 603 9.52 2.89 10.12
C ASP A 603 8.81 1.75 10.85
N THR A 604 7.52 1.87 11.17
CA THR A 604 6.82 0.91 12.03
C THR A 604 6.94 -0.54 11.56
N HIS A 605 7.18 -1.44 12.48
CA HIS A 605 7.24 -2.89 12.28
C HIS A 605 6.84 -3.63 13.56
N TRP A 606 6.53 -4.91 13.41
CA TRP A 606 6.05 -5.76 14.49
C TRP A 606 7.16 -6.19 15.43
N VAL A 607 6.83 -6.25 16.75
CA VAL A 607 7.68 -6.83 17.79
C VAL A 607 6.86 -7.71 18.73
N GLY A 608 7.49 -8.73 19.31
CA GLY A 608 6.85 -9.61 20.29
C GLY A 608 6.14 -10.81 19.69
N GLY A 609 5.11 -11.29 20.39
CA GLY A 609 4.49 -12.58 20.15
C GLY A 609 3.24 -12.53 19.25
N ASP A 610 2.45 -13.60 19.35
CA ASP A 610 1.23 -13.85 18.57
C ASP A 610 -0.01 -13.46 19.40
N PRO A 611 -0.83 -12.48 18.95
CA PRO A 611 -2.03 -12.07 19.65
C PRO A 611 -3.08 -13.19 19.83
N GLN A 612 -3.17 -14.12 18.87
CA GLN A 612 -4.11 -15.25 18.98
C GLN A 612 -3.75 -16.18 20.14
N ARG A 613 -2.47 -16.24 20.50
CA ARG A 613 -1.96 -17.01 21.64
C ARG A 613 -1.94 -16.22 22.92
N LEU A 614 -2.53 -15.03 22.93
CA LEU A 614 -2.55 -14.10 24.05
C LEU A 614 -1.14 -13.71 24.54
N GLN A 615 -0.14 -13.75 23.66
CA GLN A 615 1.23 -13.31 23.94
C GLN A 615 1.35 -11.80 23.83
N PRO A 616 2.14 -11.13 24.67
CA PRO A 616 2.43 -9.71 24.51
C PRO A 616 3.13 -9.42 23.19
N TYR A 617 2.73 -8.33 22.55
CA TYR A 617 3.22 -7.91 21.25
C TYR A 617 3.18 -6.38 21.13
N GLY A 618 3.59 -5.86 19.97
CA GLY A 618 3.46 -4.45 19.68
C GLY A 618 4.14 -4.02 18.39
N TRP A 619 4.36 -2.73 18.30
CA TRP A 619 4.98 -2.06 17.17
C TRP A 619 6.19 -1.25 17.63
N ALA A 620 7.26 -1.32 16.85
CA ALA A 620 8.47 -0.53 17.04
C ALA A 620 8.72 0.35 15.82
N SER A 621 9.14 1.57 16.06
CA SER A 621 9.54 2.53 15.02
C SER A 621 10.79 3.27 15.48
N TRP A 622 11.71 3.53 14.55
CA TRP A 622 12.93 4.23 14.87
C TRP A 622 13.31 5.27 13.81
N SER A 623 13.82 6.37 14.25
CA SER A 623 14.52 7.38 13.45
C SER A 623 15.81 7.78 14.14
N SER A 624 16.72 8.48 13.44
CA SER A 624 17.96 8.98 14.07
C SER A 624 17.72 9.92 15.26
N ARG A 625 16.49 10.39 15.47
CA ARG A 625 16.10 11.29 16.56
C ARG A 625 15.53 10.55 17.76
N LYS A 626 14.72 9.51 17.53
CA LYS A 626 14.04 8.77 18.59
C LYS A 626 13.55 7.38 18.16
N GLY A 627 13.26 6.54 19.17
CA GLY A 627 12.45 5.33 19.00
C GLY A 627 11.05 5.50 19.57
N ILE A 628 10.09 4.77 19.02
CA ILE A 628 8.73 4.63 19.54
C ILE A 628 8.45 3.14 19.69
N LEU A 629 7.89 2.77 20.84
CA LEU A 629 7.47 1.41 21.12
C LEU A 629 6.06 1.43 21.68
N THR A 630 5.11 0.80 21.02
CA THR A 630 3.76 0.58 21.53
C THR A 630 3.58 -0.91 21.77
N LEU A 631 3.34 -1.28 23.01
CA LEU A 631 3.20 -2.68 23.47
C LEU A 631 1.79 -2.93 23.97
N ARG A 632 1.26 -4.13 23.73
CA ARG A 632 -0.03 -4.58 24.23
C ARG A 632 0.07 -5.95 24.88
N ASN A 633 -0.60 -6.10 26.03
CA ASN A 633 -0.92 -7.37 26.63
C ASN A 633 -2.37 -7.76 26.26
N PRO A 634 -2.62 -8.78 25.44
CA PRO A 634 -3.97 -9.19 25.05
C PRO A 634 -4.65 -10.12 26.08
N SER A 635 -4.02 -10.37 27.22
CA SER A 635 -4.47 -11.31 28.26
C SER A 635 -5.10 -10.60 29.45
N ASN A 636 -5.98 -11.31 30.16
CA ASN A 636 -6.55 -10.88 31.45
C ASN A 636 -5.65 -11.15 32.67
N VAL A 637 -4.41 -11.57 32.44
CA VAL A 637 -3.37 -11.68 33.45
C VAL A 637 -2.17 -10.85 33.06
N ALA A 638 -1.48 -10.29 34.05
CA ALA A 638 -0.28 -9.50 33.78
C ALA A 638 0.83 -10.38 33.23
N GLN A 639 1.53 -9.91 32.18
CA GLN A 639 2.59 -10.64 31.50
C GLN A 639 3.86 -9.79 31.34
N ASP A 640 4.99 -10.43 31.20
CA ASP A 640 6.25 -9.78 30.89
C ASP A 640 6.54 -9.90 29.38
N ILE A 641 6.97 -8.81 28.75
CA ILE A 641 7.60 -8.84 27.44
C ILE A 641 9.08 -8.46 27.59
N THR A 642 9.95 -9.20 26.92
CA THR A 642 11.40 -8.92 26.93
C THR A 642 11.77 -8.12 25.69
N ILE A 643 12.31 -6.93 25.88
CA ILE A 643 12.73 -6.01 24.81
C ILE A 643 14.23 -5.72 24.92
N ASP A 644 14.96 -6.00 23.86
CA ASP A 644 16.24 -5.40 23.57
C ASP A 644 16.07 -4.35 22.48
N VAL A 645 16.32 -3.09 22.80
CA VAL A 645 16.11 -1.97 21.86
C VAL A 645 17.01 -2.04 20.62
N GLU A 646 18.15 -2.76 20.67
CA GLU A 646 18.97 -3.00 19.48
C GLU A 646 18.21 -3.83 18.45
N ARG A 647 17.60 -4.91 18.91
CA ARG A 647 16.77 -5.80 18.04
C ARG A 647 15.44 -5.17 17.71
N ALA A 648 14.75 -4.59 18.71
CA ALA A 648 13.43 -4.02 18.55
C ALA A 648 13.41 -2.84 17.57
N PHE A 649 14.46 -2.06 17.50
CA PHE A 649 14.60 -0.94 16.57
C PHE A 649 15.51 -1.24 15.37
N GLU A 650 16.02 -2.47 15.25
CA GLU A 650 16.99 -2.83 14.20
C GLU A 650 18.11 -1.79 14.09
N LEU A 651 18.72 -1.41 15.22
CA LEU A 651 19.64 -0.27 15.28
C LEU A 651 20.85 -0.47 14.36
N PRO A 652 21.15 0.49 13.48
CA PRO A 652 22.38 0.44 12.70
C PRO A 652 23.61 0.60 13.60
N PRO A 653 24.81 0.18 13.14
CA PRO A 653 26.02 0.19 13.96
C PRO A 653 26.37 1.54 14.62
N ASN A 654 26.05 2.64 13.95
CA ASN A 654 26.36 4.00 14.42
C ASN A 654 25.22 4.64 15.22
N ALA A 655 24.15 3.91 15.53
CA ALA A 655 23.05 4.42 16.32
C ALA A 655 23.44 4.61 17.80
N PRO A 656 22.76 5.52 18.52
CA PRO A 656 22.89 5.62 19.97
C PRO A 656 22.64 4.28 20.66
N ARG A 657 23.36 4.01 21.75
CA ARG A 657 23.28 2.74 22.47
C ARG A 657 22.55 2.85 23.81
N GLN A 658 22.17 4.06 24.25
CA GLN A 658 21.45 4.31 25.50
C GLN A 658 20.24 5.21 25.22
N PHE A 659 19.13 4.86 25.85
CA PHE A 659 17.86 5.55 25.66
C PHE A 659 17.15 5.80 26.99
N LEU A 660 16.45 6.92 27.07
CA LEU A 660 15.46 7.21 28.10
C LEU A 660 14.07 7.12 27.50
N ALA A 661 13.23 6.25 28.04
CA ALA A 661 11.87 6.00 27.63
C ALA A 661 10.87 6.69 28.54
N LYS A 662 9.88 7.39 27.98
CA LYS A 662 8.73 7.97 28.67
C LYS A 662 7.46 7.72 27.87
N SER A 663 6.33 7.56 28.56
CA SER A 663 5.03 7.56 27.89
C SER A 663 4.68 9.00 27.45
N PRO A 664 4.16 9.21 26.22
CA PRO A 664 3.74 10.54 25.76
C PRO A 664 2.40 10.98 26.37
N TRP A 665 1.63 10.06 26.93
CA TRP A 665 0.24 10.32 27.38
C TRP A 665 0.17 11.10 28.68
N ALA A 666 -0.77 12.03 28.74
CA ALA A 666 -0.95 12.96 29.87
C ALA A 666 -1.10 12.23 31.23
N GLN A 667 -1.74 11.06 31.25
CA GLN A 667 -1.93 10.28 32.48
C GLN A 667 -0.63 9.76 33.10
N TYR A 668 0.45 9.64 32.35
CA TYR A 668 1.76 9.19 32.84
C TYR A 668 2.71 10.35 33.11
N ARG A 669 2.21 11.60 33.12
CA ARG A 669 3.03 12.77 33.51
C ARG A 669 3.52 12.60 34.96
N GLY A 670 4.83 12.72 35.14
CA GLY A 670 5.47 12.52 36.46
C GLY A 670 6.01 11.10 36.70
N THR A 671 5.68 10.15 35.84
CA THR A 671 6.32 8.81 35.90
C THR A 671 7.80 8.95 35.56
N PRO A 672 8.73 8.40 36.40
CA PRO A 672 10.16 8.45 36.09
C PRO A 672 10.49 7.78 34.76
N PRO A 673 11.43 8.34 33.97
CA PRO A 673 11.84 7.73 32.73
C PRO A 673 12.54 6.40 32.97
N VAL A 674 12.33 5.47 32.07
CA VAL A 674 12.95 4.13 32.11
C VAL A 674 14.16 4.12 31.19
N ARG A 675 15.32 3.61 31.70
CA ARG A 675 16.56 3.50 30.90
C ARG A 675 16.56 2.18 30.13
N PHE A 676 16.98 2.25 28.85
CA PHE A 676 17.27 1.10 27.99
C PHE A 676 18.70 1.20 27.47
N ARG A 677 19.33 0.05 27.29
CA ARG A 677 20.64 -0.07 26.65
C ARG A 677 20.59 -1.12 25.55
N ALA A 678 21.04 -0.75 24.38
CA ALA A 678 21.11 -1.64 23.22
C ALA A 678 22.01 -2.85 23.50
N GLY A 679 21.59 -4.04 23.08
CA GLY A 679 22.25 -5.32 23.37
C GLY A 679 21.98 -5.86 24.79
N GLN A 680 21.03 -5.25 25.52
CA GLN A 680 20.62 -5.73 26.84
C GLN A 680 19.10 -5.97 26.87
N ASP A 681 18.74 -7.20 27.19
CA ASP A 681 17.35 -7.59 27.42
C ASP A 681 16.78 -6.86 28.65
N ARG A 682 15.61 -6.25 28.48
CA ARG A 682 14.84 -5.64 29.54
C ARG A 682 13.43 -6.22 29.57
N LYS A 683 13.03 -6.72 30.72
CA LYS A 683 11.64 -7.11 30.98
C LYS A 683 10.78 -5.88 31.24
N ILE A 684 9.66 -5.79 30.56
CA ILE A 684 8.60 -4.80 30.75
C ILE A 684 7.38 -5.56 31.20
N ARG A 685 6.89 -5.25 32.41
CA ARG A 685 5.64 -5.80 32.93
C ARG A 685 4.49 -5.03 32.32
N LEU A 686 3.54 -5.75 31.74
CA LEU A 686 2.28 -5.20 31.22
C LEU A 686 1.13 -5.77 32.06
N GLU A 687 0.29 -4.88 32.55
CA GLU A 687 -0.92 -5.25 33.28
C GLU A 687 -1.97 -5.89 32.33
N PRO A 688 -3.04 -6.51 32.85
CA PRO A 688 -4.09 -7.08 32.03
C PRO A 688 -4.63 -6.05 31.03
N PHE A 689 -4.65 -6.43 29.72
CA PHE A 689 -5.12 -5.60 28.59
C PHE A 689 -4.42 -4.24 28.43
N GLU A 690 -3.29 -4.02 29.08
CA GLU A 690 -2.54 -2.75 28.98
C GLU A 690 -2.04 -2.51 27.57
N VAL A 691 -2.18 -1.25 27.14
CA VAL A 691 -1.49 -0.65 25.99
C VAL A 691 -0.52 0.39 26.50
N LEU A 692 0.77 0.13 26.33
CA LEU A 692 1.86 0.97 26.81
C LEU A 692 2.62 1.57 25.62
N THR A 693 2.56 2.88 25.43
CA THR A 693 3.37 3.59 24.45
C THR A 693 4.56 4.26 25.14
N LEU A 694 5.76 4.08 24.61
CA LEU A 694 7.01 4.66 25.07
C LEU A 694 7.71 5.40 23.94
N GLU A 695 8.01 6.68 24.15
CA GLU A 695 8.95 7.44 23.33
C GLU A 695 10.34 7.35 23.95
N MET A 696 11.34 7.02 23.14
CA MET A 696 12.71 6.79 23.55
C MET A 696 13.64 7.82 22.91
N SER A 697 14.26 8.63 23.74
CA SER A 697 15.27 9.61 23.32
C SER A 697 16.66 9.09 23.65
N ALA A 698 17.61 9.31 22.74
CA ALA A 698 19.02 9.01 22.99
C ALA A 698 19.60 9.83 24.17
N VAL A 699 20.51 9.23 24.93
CA VAL A 699 21.18 9.85 26.09
C VAL A 699 22.69 9.91 25.87
#